data_667f42f80b6e75ca828503e0d9678f5d
#
_entry.id   667f42f80b6e75ca828503e0d9678f5d
#
_cell.length_a   1.000
_cell.length_b   1.000
_cell.length_c   1.000
_cell.angle_alpha   90.00
_cell.angle_beta   90.00
_cell.angle_gamma   90.00
#
_symmetry.space_group_name_H-M   'P 1'
#
loop_
_entity.id
_entity.type
_entity.pdbx_description
1 polymer ?
#
loop_
_entity_poly.entity_id
_entity_poly.type
_entity_poly.pdbx_seq_one_letter_code
_entity_poly.pdbx_strand_id
1 'polypeptide(L)'
;MSRYPHLLSPLDLGFTTLPNRVLMGSMHVGLEEADGGFDRMAEFYAARARGGVGLIVTGGIAPNDEGRPYEGGAKLTTEEEAEQHRTITEAVHREGGRIAMQILHFGRYAYHPDLVAPSPLQAPISPFPPRELTDAEVERTVDDYARTARLARQAGYDGVEIMGSEGYLVNEFIAAPTNHRTDRWGGSYENRMRFPVEIVRRVREAVGEDFIVVYRLSMLDLVPGGSTLDEVVTLAKAVEEAGATLVNTGIGWHEARIPTIATSVPRGAYTWVTKRLMGAVTIPLVTTNRINTPELAEQLLAEGRADMISMARPMLADPDFVNKAAAGTPEAINTCIGCNQACLDHTFSGRITSCLVNPRACHETELVLSPTRLRKRVAVVGAGPAGLACAVSAAERGHDVTLFDAADEIGGQLNVARKVPGKQEFDETLRYFRHQLDAHGVEVRLNTPVAADDLAGYEEVVVATGVAPRTPDIPGVDHPSVVGYLDVLRDGAPVGDRVAILGAGGIGFDVAEFLTDGGDGASEDPAVYFRQWGVDMDYADRGGLAAPERPAPPRTVHLLQRKTSKVGAGLGKTTGWIHRTELKHRGVTMVPGVRYDRIDDAGLHITVGDESTVLEVDTVVLCTGQDPRRDLYEALLATGTKAHLIGGADVAAELDAKRAIKQGTELAAAL
;
A
#
# COMPACT_ATOMS: atom_id res chain seq x y z
N MET A 1 -13.05 -16.84 -26.00
CA MET A 1 -12.54 -15.45 -26.04
C MET A 1 -12.06 -15.12 -24.64
N SER A 2 -10.98 -14.37 -24.51
CA SER A 2 -10.50 -13.95 -23.19
C SER A 2 -11.58 -13.12 -22.46
N ARG A 3 -11.65 -13.26 -21.13
CA ARG A 3 -12.50 -12.45 -20.27
C ARG A 3 -12.05 -10.97 -20.23
N TYR A 4 -10.76 -10.74 -20.48
CA TYR A 4 -10.10 -9.44 -20.42
C TYR A 4 -9.35 -9.12 -21.73
N PRO A 5 -10.09 -8.90 -22.86
CA PRO A 5 -9.48 -8.78 -24.17
C PRO A 5 -8.62 -7.53 -24.36
N HIS A 6 -8.93 -6.41 -23.68
CA HIS A 6 -8.11 -5.18 -23.76
C HIS A 6 -6.85 -5.31 -22.91
N LEU A 7 -6.99 -5.78 -21.65
CA LEU A 7 -5.87 -5.94 -20.72
C LEU A 7 -4.80 -6.89 -21.23
N LEU A 8 -5.23 -7.98 -21.87
CA LEU A 8 -4.36 -9.05 -22.36
C LEU A 8 -3.95 -8.88 -23.84
N SER A 9 -4.36 -7.78 -24.48
CA SER A 9 -3.90 -7.47 -25.84
C SER A 9 -2.46 -6.98 -25.85
N PRO A 10 -1.65 -7.35 -26.86
CA PRO A 10 -0.31 -6.82 -27.01
C PRO A 10 -0.32 -5.31 -27.23
N LEU A 11 0.80 -4.65 -26.90
CA LEU A 11 1.06 -3.25 -27.21
C LEU A 11 2.33 -3.13 -28.05
N ASP A 12 2.18 -2.65 -29.27
CA ASP A 12 3.29 -2.39 -30.18
C ASP A 12 3.93 -1.03 -29.87
N LEU A 13 5.23 -1.01 -29.60
CA LEU A 13 6.05 0.18 -29.39
C LEU A 13 6.90 0.55 -30.61
N GLY A 14 6.66 -0.08 -31.75
CA GLY A 14 7.37 0.11 -33.01
C GLY A 14 8.61 -0.79 -33.16
N PHE A 15 9.54 -0.76 -32.23
CA PHE A 15 10.75 -1.58 -32.22
C PHE A 15 10.63 -2.84 -31.35
N THR A 16 9.63 -2.90 -30.49
CA THR A 16 9.32 -4.07 -29.65
C THR A 16 7.83 -4.11 -29.33
N THR A 17 7.31 -5.30 -29.01
CA THR A 17 5.91 -5.49 -28.62
C THR A 17 5.85 -6.02 -27.18
N LEU A 18 5.08 -5.37 -26.34
CA LEU A 18 4.74 -5.87 -25.00
C LEU A 18 3.61 -6.92 -25.11
N PRO A 19 3.68 -8.03 -24.37
CA PRO A 19 2.72 -9.14 -24.51
C PRO A 19 1.30 -8.81 -24.04
N ASN A 20 1.16 -7.83 -23.17
CA ASN A 20 -0.11 -7.34 -22.62
C ASN A 20 0.03 -5.88 -22.13
N ARG A 21 -1.06 -5.35 -21.59
CA ARG A 21 -1.14 -3.95 -21.17
C ARG A 21 -0.95 -3.74 -19.66
N VAL A 22 -0.22 -4.64 -19.01
CA VAL A 22 0.10 -4.56 -17.57
C VAL A 22 1.54 -4.13 -17.36
N LEU A 23 1.72 -3.02 -16.66
CA LEU A 23 3.01 -2.54 -16.17
C LEU A 23 3.08 -2.73 -14.65
N MET A 24 4.12 -3.44 -14.18
CA MET A 24 4.45 -3.43 -12.76
C MET A 24 5.16 -2.14 -12.41
N GLY A 25 4.47 -1.24 -11.70
CA GLY A 25 5.02 0.05 -11.30
C GLY A 25 6.17 -0.06 -10.31
N SER A 26 7.05 0.92 -10.33
CA SER A 26 8.22 1.03 -9.46
C SER A 26 7.88 0.93 -7.98
N MET A 27 8.67 0.16 -7.24
CA MET A 27 8.64 0.05 -5.77
C MET A 27 10.06 -0.14 -5.25
N HIS A 28 10.48 0.73 -4.33
CA HIS A 28 11.67 0.48 -3.53
C HIS A 28 11.34 -0.59 -2.51
N VAL A 29 12.05 -1.71 -2.54
CA VAL A 29 11.72 -2.89 -1.73
C VAL A 29 12.69 -3.14 -0.58
N GLY A 30 13.79 -2.37 -0.51
CA GLY A 30 14.84 -2.51 0.51
C GLY A 30 15.78 -3.69 0.29
N LEU A 31 15.62 -4.41 -0.83
CA LEU A 31 16.57 -5.41 -1.29
C LEU A 31 17.74 -4.78 -2.03
N GLU A 32 17.55 -3.57 -2.53
CA GLU A 32 18.52 -2.78 -3.27
C GLU A 32 19.80 -2.54 -2.46
N GLU A 33 19.67 -2.43 -1.12
CA GLU A 33 20.77 -2.20 -0.18
C GLU A 33 21.03 -3.38 0.76
N ALA A 34 20.29 -4.49 0.61
CA ALA A 34 20.43 -5.65 1.47
C ALA A 34 21.63 -6.53 1.08
N ASP A 35 22.24 -7.20 2.05
CA ASP A 35 23.22 -8.25 1.79
C ASP A 35 22.61 -9.37 0.94
N GLY A 36 23.25 -9.73 -0.19
CA GLY A 36 22.70 -10.69 -1.16
C GLY A 36 21.44 -10.20 -1.87
N GLY A 37 21.18 -8.90 -1.82
CA GLY A 37 19.95 -8.29 -2.33
C GLY A 37 19.72 -8.48 -3.82
N PHE A 38 20.78 -8.48 -4.64
CA PHE A 38 20.67 -8.70 -6.09
C PHE A 38 20.13 -10.10 -6.45
N ASP A 39 20.57 -11.14 -5.74
CA ASP A 39 20.03 -12.50 -5.94
C ASP A 39 18.57 -12.60 -5.53
N ARG A 40 18.19 -11.93 -4.44
CA ARG A 40 16.81 -11.86 -3.97
C ARG A 40 15.94 -11.03 -4.92
N MET A 41 16.43 -9.88 -5.42
CA MET A 41 15.74 -9.08 -6.44
C MET A 41 15.58 -9.86 -7.75
N ALA A 42 16.56 -10.66 -8.13
CA ALA A 42 16.48 -11.51 -9.31
C ALA A 42 15.27 -12.45 -9.24
N GLU A 43 15.09 -13.19 -8.14
CA GLU A 43 13.90 -14.05 -7.96
C GLU A 43 12.62 -13.24 -7.81
N PHE A 44 12.66 -12.12 -7.08
CA PHE A 44 11.51 -11.21 -6.92
C PHE A 44 10.95 -10.77 -8.29
N TYR A 45 11.80 -10.26 -9.19
CA TYR A 45 11.36 -9.81 -10.51
C TYR A 45 11.08 -10.97 -11.46
N ALA A 46 11.86 -12.05 -11.41
CA ALA A 46 11.63 -13.26 -12.22
C ALA A 46 10.27 -13.90 -11.93
N ALA A 47 9.85 -13.93 -10.66
CA ALA A 47 8.52 -14.44 -10.29
C ALA A 47 7.38 -13.65 -10.96
N ARG A 48 7.51 -12.33 -11.08
CA ARG A 48 6.51 -11.47 -11.75
C ARG A 48 6.57 -11.59 -13.28
N ALA A 49 7.76 -11.76 -13.83
CA ALA A 49 7.92 -12.07 -15.25
C ALA A 49 7.27 -13.42 -15.62
N ARG A 50 7.55 -14.46 -14.83
CA ARG A 50 6.90 -15.78 -14.93
C ARG A 50 5.38 -15.67 -14.76
N GLY A 51 4.92 -14.76 -13.89
CA GLY A 51 3.52 -14.41 -13.67
C GLY A 51 2.85 -13.64 -14.81
N GLY A 52 3.59 -13.32 -15.89
CA GLY A 52 3.04 -12.79 -17.13
C GLY A 52 2.97 -11.26 -17.23
N VAL A 53 3.62 -10.51 -16.34
CA VAL A 53 3.65 -9.04 -16.40
C VAL A 53 4.26 -8.55 -17.71
N GLY A 54 3.60 -7.60 -18.40
CA GLY A 54 4.03 -7.11 -19.71
C GLY A 54 5.31 -6.27 -19.69
N LEU A 55 5.45 -5.41 -18.70
CA LEU A 55 6.66 -4.61 -18.44
C LEU A 55 6.85 -4.41 -16.94
N ILE A 56 8.04 -4.68 -16.44
CA ILE A 56 8.41 -4.45 -15.02
C ILE A 56 9.23 -3.17 -14.93
N VAL A 57 8.98 -2.34 -13.89
CA VAL A 57 9.83 -1.20 -13.54
C VAL A 57 10.40 -1.42 -12.15
N THR A 58 11.73 -1.32 -12.01
CA THR A 58 12.44 -1.52 -10.74
C THR A 58 12.14 -0.40 -9.73
N GLY A 59 12.56 -0.59 -8.48
CA GLY A 59 12.72 0.50 -7.51
C GLY A 59 13.64 1.61 -8.07
N GLY A 60 13.53 2.81 -7.49
CA GLY A 60 14.28 3.98 -7.95
C GLY A 60 15.78 3.84 -7.66
N ILE A 61 16.60 4.03 -8.67
CA ILE A 61 18.06 3.98 -8.63
C ILE A 61 18.62 5.38 -8.91
N ALA A 62 19.48 5.90 -8.03
CA ALA A 62 19.99 7.24 -8.16
C ALA A 62 21.02 7.38 -9.30
N PRO A 63 21.00 8.50 -10.06
CA PRO A 63 21.96 8.75 -11.15
C PRO A 63 23.32 9.26 -10.64
N ASN A 64 23.40 9.70 -9.37
CA ASN A 64 24.60 10.20 -8.71
C ASN A 64 24.48 10.11 -7.17
N ASP A 65 25.53 10.50 -6.46
CA ASP A 65 25.55 10.41 -4.98
C ASP A 65 24.58 11.38 -4.31
N GLU A 66 24.39 12.58 -4.85
CA GLU A 66 23.49 13.61 -4.33
C GLU A 66 22.01 13.20 -4.47
N GLY A 67 21.70 12.34 -5.45
CA GLY A 67 20.35 11.86 -5.74
C GLY A 67 19.88 10.67 -4.93
N ARG A 68 20.74 10.07 -4.09
CA ARG A 68 20.38 8.90 -3.28
C ARG A 68 19.29 9.22 -2.24
N PRO A 69 18.48 8.23 -1.81
CA PRO A 69 17.50 8.43 -0.76
C PRO A 69 18.12 8.74 0.61
N TYR A 70 19.26 8.09 0.91
CA TYR A 70 20.04 8.21 2.15
C TYR A 70 21.48 7.78 1.87
N GLU A 71 22.38 7.99 2.82
CA GLU A 71 23.77 7.53 2.71
C GLU A 71 23.82 6.01 2.52
N GLY A 72 24.50 5.55 1.46
CA GLY A 72 24.54 4.13 1.08
C GLY A 72 23.35 3.63 0.24
N GLY A 73 22.37 4.50 -0.07
CA GLY A 73 21.26 4.15 -0.94
C GLY A 73 21.68 3.76 -2.36
N ALA A 74 20.86 2.99 -3.06
CA ALA A 74 21.16 2.43 -4.37
C ALA A 74 21.37 3.51 -5.45
N LYS A 75 22.39 3.31 -6.27
CA LYS A 75 22.76 4.15 -7.42
C LYS A 75 23.31 3.31 -8.56
N LEU A 76 23.36 3.87 -9.76
CA LEU A 76 24.02 3.26 -10.92
C LEU A 76 24.90 4.30 -11.62
N THR A 77 26.19 4.29 -11.33
CA THR A 77 27.17 5.30 -11.75
C THR A 77 28.42 4.71 -12.40
N THR A 78 28.66 3.40 -12.22
CA THR A 78 29.84 2.71 -12.72
C THR A 78 29.49 1.41 -13.47
N GLU A 79 30.46 0.87 -14.24
CA GLU A 79 30.29 -0.41 -14.95
C GLU A 79 30.25 -1.60 -13.99
N GLU A 80 30.93 -1.52 -12.86
CA GLU A 80 30.92 -2.55 -11.82
C GLU A 80 29.53 -2.65 -11.18
N GLU A 81 28.86 -1.51 -10.92
CA GLU A 81 27.49 -1.48 -10.46
C GLU A 81 26.55 -2.08 -11.54
N ALA A 82 26.75 -1.75 -12.82
CA ALA A 82 25.96 -2.29 -13.93
C ALA A 82 26.10 -3.81 -14.06
N GLU A 83 27.28 -4.38 -13.80
CA GLU A 83 27.47 -5.83 -13.84
C GLU A 83 26.64 -6.56 -12.77
N GLN A 84 26.49 -5.97 -11.58
CA GLN A 84 25.63 -6.52 -10.51
C GLN A 84 24.17 -6.57 -10.95
N HIS A 85 23.69 -5.55 -11.67
CA HIS A 85 22.32 -5.49 -12.19
C HIS A 85 22.01 -6.58 -13.24
N ARG A 86 23.02 -7.17 -13.91
CA ARG A 86 22.82 -8.29 -14.86
C ARG A 86 22.16 -9.49 -14.20
N THR A 87 22.44 -9.76 -12.93
CA THR A 87 21.78 -10.82 -12.17
C THR A 87 20.25 -10.70 -12.24
N ILE A 88 19.75 -9.48 -12.17
CA ILE A 88 18.29 -9.20 -12.24
C ILE A 88 17.77 -9.35 -13.67
N THR A 89 18.40 -8.68 -14.63
CA THR A 89 17.91 -8.64 -16.01
C THR A 89 17.93 -10.01 -16.67
N GLU A 90 18.99 -10.80 -16.45
CA GLU A 90 19.10 -12.16 -16.93
C GLU A 90 18.04 -13.09 -16.31
N ALA A 91 17.73 -12.92 -15.02
CA ALA A 91 16.68 -13.71 -14.37
C ALA A 91 15.30 -13.43 -14.98
N VAL A 92 14.98 -12.15 -15.21
CA VAL A 92 13.72 -11.72 -15.84
C VAL A 92 13.64 -12.22 -17.30
N HIS A 93 14.71 -12.09 -18.05
CA HIS A 93 14.75 -12.54 -19.46
C HIS A 93 14.63 -14.05 -19.60
N ARG A 94 15.19 -14.84 -18.67
CA ARG A 94 14.99 -16.32 -18.66
C ARG A 94 13.51 -16.72 -18.55
N GLU A 95 12.69 -15.89 -17.91
CA GLU A 95 11.24 -16.06 -17.80
C GLU A 95 10.47 -15.39 -18.98
N GLY A 96 11.18 -14.84 -19.97
CA GLY A 96 10.57 -14.17 -21.12
C GLY A 96 10.02 -12.77 -20.83
N GLY A 97 10.31 -12.22 -19.66
CA GLY A 97 9.84 -10.88 -19.23
C GLY A 97 10.63 -9.73 -19.86
N ARG A 98 10.12 -8.52 -19.64
CA ARG A 98 10.77 -7.24 -19.96
C ARG A 98 10.90 -6.40 -18.70
N ILE A 99 12.06 -5.73 -18.53
CA ILE A 99 12.33 -4.95 -17.33
C ILE A 99 13.01 -3.61 -17.67
N ALA A 100 12.47 -2.53 -17.12
CA ALA A 100 13.04 -1.18 -17.17
C ALA A 100 13.52 -0.75 -15.78
N MET A 101 14.59 0.03 -15.71
CA MET A 101 15.12 0.57 -14.46
C MET A 101 14.59 1.98 -14.23
N GLN A 102 13.99 2.25 -13.06
CA GLN A 102 13.64 3.64 -12.73
C GLN A 102 14.88 4.43 -12.32
N ILE A 103 15.11 5.56 -12.98
CA ILE A 103 16.14 6.53 -12.61
C ILE A 103 15.48 7.61 -11.76
N LEU A 104 15.87 7.69 -10.48
CA LEU A 104 15.25 8.53 -9.48
C LEU A 104 16.30 9.35 -8.74
N HIS A 105 16.22 10.68 -8.84
CA HIS A 105 16.97 11.61 -8.00
C HIS A 105 16.03 12.20 -6.96
N PHE A 106 16.32 11.95 -5.67
CA PHE A 106 15.42 12.29 -4.56
C PHE A 106 15.25 13.79 -4.35
N GLY A 107 16.20 14.61 -4.80
CA GLY A 107 16.12 16.06 -4.62
C GLY A 107 16.01 16.44 -3.14
N ARG A 108 15.13 17.39 -2.82
CA ARG A 108 14.91 17.86 -1.44
C ARG A 108 14.23 16.83 -0.52
N TYR A 109 13.83 15.66 -1.05
CA TYR A 109 13.25 14.56 -0.27
C TYR A 109 14.29 13.56 0.26
N ALA A 110 15.56 13.72 -0.11
CA ALA A 110 16.62 12.86 0.42
C ALA A 110 16.82 13.02 1.93
N TYR A 111 17.26 11.94 2.59
CA TYR A 111 17.51 11.86 4.03
C TYR A 111 19.02 11.82 4.34
N HIS A 112 19.80 12.66 3.67
CA HIS A 112 21.23 12.88 3.92
C HIS A 112 21.56 14.38 3.79
N PRO A 113 22.64 14.87 4.41
CA PRO A 113 22.93 16.31 4.45
C PRO A 113 23.38 16.91 3.10
N ASP A 114 23.82 16.08 2.13
CA ASP A 114 24.35 16.53 0.83
C ASP A 114 23.25 16.67 -0.25
N LEU A 115 21.98 16.65 0.15
CA LEU A 115 20.86 16.77 -0.78
C LEU A 115 20.85 18.12 -1.51
N VAL A 116 20.38 18.10 -2.75
CA VAL A 116 20.32 19.26 -3.65
C VAL A 116 18.92 19.47 -4.23
N ALA A 117 18.64 20.69 -4.65
CA ALA A 117 17.36 21.09 -5.25
C ALA A 117 17.56 22.24 -6.23
N PRO A 118 16.53 22.59 -7.05
CA PRO A 118 16.58 23.80 -7.89
C PRO A 118 16.67 25.09 -7.08
N SER A 119 16.13 25.11 -5.86
CA SER A 119 16.21 26.22 -4.91
C SER A 119 16.35 25.70 -3.46
N PRO A 120 16.96 26.46 -2.52
CA PRO A 120 17.28 25.99 -1.19
C PRO A 120 16.04 25.96 -0.26
N LEU A 121 14.99 25.26 -0.68
CA LEU A 121 13.71 25.18 0.00
C LEU A 121 13.52 23.79 0.63
N GLN A 122 13.62 23.73 1.96
CA GLN A 122 13.46 22.48 2.69
C GLN A 122 12.05 21.92 2.54
N ALA A 123 11.96 20.62 2.25
CA ALA A 123 10.70 19.91 2.25
C ALA A 123 10.18 19.65 3.69
N PRO A 124 8.87 19.73 3.94
CA PRO A 124 8.31 19.50 5.27
C PRO A 124 8.48 18.05 5.78
N ILE A 125 8.85 17.14 4.89
CA ILE A 125 9.06 15.71 5.17
C ILE A 125 10.55 15.31 5.26
N SER A 126 11.48 16.23 4.97
CA SER A 126 12.93 15.98 5.10
C SER A 126 13.52 16.75 6.30
N PRO A 127 14.40 16.13 7.09
CA PRO A 127 15.08 16.81 8.21
C PRO A 127 16.20 17.77 7.75
N PHE A 128 16.64 17.69 6.49
CA PHE A 128 17.77 18.45 5.98
C PHE A 128 17.31 19.52 4.97
N PRO A 129 17.89 20.76 5.01
CA PRO A 129 17.71 21.74 3.97
C PRO A 129 18.57 21.40 2.74
N PRO A 130 18.04 21.53 1.52
CA PRO A 130 18.81 21.27 0.32
C PRO A 130 19.74 22.45 0.00
N ARG A 131 20.85 22.15 -0.69
CA ARG A 131 21.69 23.12 -1.36
C ARG A 131 21.14 23.39 -2.77
N GLU A 132 21.15 24.64 -3.22
CA GLU A 132 20.81 24.97 -4.59
C GLU A 132 21.88 24.49 -5.58
N LEU A 133 21.47 23.84 -6.65
CA LEU A 133 22.34 23.46 -7.78
C LEU A 133 22.79 24.70 -8.57
N THR A 134 24.08 24.82 -8.86
CA THR A 134 24.59 25.78 -9.84
C THR A 134 24.18 25.38 -11.27
N ASP A 135 24.27 26.28 -12.24
CA ASP A 135 23.98 25.97 -13.66
C ASP A 135 24.84 24.81 -14.19
N ALA A 136 26.13 24.79 -13.85
CA ALA A 136 27.04 23.69 -14.23
C ALA A 136 26.67 22.35 -13.59
N GLU A 137 26.18 22.38 -12.36
CA GLU A 137 25.72 21.16 -11.66
C GLU A 137 24.39 20.64 -12.23
N VAL A 138 23.50 21.52 -12.67
CA VAL A 138 22.27 21.11 -13.39
C VAL A 138 22.64 20.39 -14.69
N GLU A 139 23.56 20.93 -15.49
CA GLU A 139 24.07 20.30 -16.71
C GLU A 139 24.71 18.92 -16.41
N ARG A 140 25.57 18.85 -15.39
CA ARG A 140 26.17 17.58 -14.94
C ARG A 140 25.10 16.57 -14.56
N THR A 141 24.07 16.99 -13.84
CA THR A 141 22.97 16.08 -13.42
C THR A 141 22.22 15.53 -14.64
N VAL A 142 21.98 16.35 -15.68
CA VAL A 142 21.41 15.85 -16.95
C VAL A 142 22.31 14.79 -17.59
N ASP A 143 23.63 15.02 -17.63
CA ASP A 143 24.60 14.04 -18.13
C ASP A 143 24.65 12.76 -17.26
N ASP A 144 24.47 12.90 -15.94
CA ASP A 144 24.38 11.75 -15.02
C ASP A 144 23.20 10.84 -15.36
N TYR A 145 22.01 11.39 -15.67
CA TYR A 145 20.86 10.62 -16.16
C TYR A 145 21.17 9.85 -17.46
N ALA A 146 21.81 10.51 -18.42
CA ALA A 146 22.18 9.88 -19.69
C ALA A 146 23.23 8.77 -19.50
N ARG A 147 24.23 9.00 -18.64
CA ARG A 147 25.22 7.98 -18.24
C ARG A 147 24.54 6.77 -17.59
N THR A 148 23.66 7.00 -16.62
CA THR A 148 22.94 5.93 -15.90
C THR A 148 22.06 5.14 -16.85
N ALA A 149 21.36 5.78 -17.78
CA ALA A 149 20.55 5.08 -18.80
C ALA A 149 21.43 4.20 -19.72
N ARG A 150 22.63 4.66 -20.12
CA ARG A 150 23.59 3.88 -20.89
C ARG A 150 24.09 2.65 -20.10
N LEU A 151 24.40 2.84 -18.81
CA LEU A 151 24.80 1.75 -17.92
C LEU A 151 23.66 0.74 -17.72
N ALA A 152 22.41 1.19 -17.58
CA ALA A 152 21.25 0.33 -17.52
C ALA A 152 21.10 -0.53 -18.80
N ARG A 153 21.27 0.07 -19.98
CA ARG A 153 21.29 -0.69 -21.24
C ARG A 153 22.42 -1.73 -21.26
N GLN A 154 23.62 -1.39 -20.80
CA GLN A 154 24.75 -2.34 -20.67
C GLN A 154 24.46 -3.46 -19.69
N ALA A 155 23.73 -3.19 -18.62
CA ALA A 155 23.27 -4.17 -17.64
C ALA A 155 22.14 -5.08 -18.17
N GLY A 156 21.65 -4.87 -19.40
CA GLY A 156 20.63 -5.71 -20.03
C GLY A 156 19.19 -5.29 -19.78
N TYR A 157 18.93 -4.10 -19.22
CA TYR A 157 17.57 -3.58 -19.13
C TYR A 157 16.98 -3.32 -20.53
N ASP A 158 15.67 -3.53 -20.68
CA ASP A 158 14.92 -3.24 -21.92
C ASP A 158 14.54 -1.77 -22.04
N GLY A 159 14.65 -1.02 -20.94
CA GLY A 159 14.30 0.40 -20.87
C GLY A 159 14.72 1.06 -19.56
N VAL A 160 14.41 2.36 -19.50
CA VAL A 160 14.47 3.15 -18.26
C VAL A 160 13.18 3.92 -18.06
N GLU A 161 12.82 4.19 -16.80
CA GLU A 161 11.79 5.16 -16.44
C GLU A 161 12.44 6.37 -15.75
N ILE A 162 12.24 7.55 -16.33
CA ILE A 162 12.70 8.82 -15.77
C ILE A 162 11.63 9.33 -14.81
N MET A 163 11.97 9.42 -13.51
CA MET A 163 11.04 9.84 -12.47
C MET A 163 10.85 11.36 -12.49
N GLY A 164 9.76 11.81 -13.10
CA GLY A 164 9.41 13.22 -13.26
C GLY A 164 8.21 13.69 -12.43
N SER A 165 7.83 12.96 -11.39
CA SER A 165 6.61 13.23 -10.61
C SER A 165 6.83 13.14 -9.10
N GLU A 166 5.75 13.31 -8.32
CA GLU A 166 5.62 13.05 -6.88
C GLU A 166 6.49 13.93 -5.98
N GLY A 167 7.04 15.06 -6.53
CA GLY A 167 7.82 16.03 -5.77
C GLY A 167 9.31 15.74 -5.71
N TYR A 168 9.84 14.78 -6.49
CA TYR A 168 11.27 14.53 -6.62
C TYR A 168 11.98 15.57 -7.51
N LEU A 169 13.31 15.54 -7.63
CA LEU A 169 14.11 16.59 -8.26
C LEU A 169 13.55 17.09 -9.59
N VAL A 170 13.19 16.20 -10.51
CA VAL A 170 12.68 16.60 -11.83
C VAL A 170 11.38 17.39 -11.69
N ASN A 171 10.48 16.95 -10.82
CA ASN A 171 9.22 17.65 -10.53
C ASN A 171 9.45 18.97 -9.79
N GLU A 172 10.47 19.05 -8.92
CA GLU A 172 10.87 20.30 -8.25
C GLU A 172 11.28 21.39 -9.25
N PHE A 173 11.96 21.03 -10.35
CA PHE A 173 12.31 21.98 -11.42
C PHE A 173 11.06 22.51 -12.15
N ILE A 174 10.06 21.67 -12.37
CA ILE A 174 8.83 21.98 -13.10
C ILE A 174 7.94 22.94 -12.29
N ALA A 175 7.77 22.67 -11.00
CA ALA A 175 6.80 23.36 -10.16
C ALA A 175 7.31 24.72 -9.64
N ALA A 176 6.54 25.78 -9.85
CA ALA A 176 6.89 27.14 -9.42
C ALA A 176 7.16 27.26 -7.90
N PRO A 177 6.44 26.58 -6.99
CA PRO A 177 6.70 26.66 -5.55
C PRO A 177 8.08 26.16 -5.10
N THR A 178 8.72 25.33 -5.89
CA THR A 178 10.03 24.72 -5.57
C THR A 178 11.17 25.20 -6.44
N ASN A 179 10.88 25.95 -7.50
CA ASN A 179 11.88 26.49 -8.41
C ASN A 179 11.80 28.03 -8.48
N HIS A 180 12.60 28.69 -7.65
CA HIS A 180 12.72 30.16 -7.61
C HIS A 180 13.92 30.70 -8.40
N ARG A 181 14.51 29.87 -9.27
CA ARG A 181 15.65 30.27 -10.11
C ARG A 181 15.28 31.37 -11.10
N THR A 182 16.26 32.19 -11.43
CA THR A 182 16.14 33.30 -12.41
C THR A 182 16.98 33.09 -13.67
N ASP A 183 17.67 31.94 -13.75
CA ASP A 183 18.45 31.55 -14.92
C ASP A 183 17.59 30.74 -15.92
N ARG A 184 18.25 30.13 -16.92
CA ARG A 184 17.58 29.34 -17.96
C ARG A 184 16.81 28.09 -17.48
N TRP A 185 16.94 27.73 -16.20
CA TRP A 185 16.27 26.58 -15.57
C TRP A 185 15.07 26.96 -14.70
N GLY A 186 14.75 28.28 -14.63
CA GLY A 186 13.67 28.78 -13.77
C GLY A 186 12.94 29.99 -14.38
N GLY A 187 11.96 30.52 -13.65
CA GLY A 187 11.10 31.61 -14.10
C GLY A 187 9.95 31.14 -14.98
N SER A 188 10.02 31.30 -16.31
CA SER A 188 8.95 30.86 -17.22
C SER A 188 8.79 29.35 -17.25
N TYR A 189 7.61 28.88 -17.68
CA TYR A 189 7.36 27.42 -17.74
C TYR A 189 8.31 26.72 -18.73
N GLU A 190 8.61 27.35 -19.86
CA GLU A 190 9.57 26.86 -20.85
C GLU A 190 10.95 26.63 -20.23
N ASN A 191 11.37 27.51 -19.34
CA ASN A 191 12.64 27.35 -18.62
C ASN A 191 12.55 26.22 -17.58
N ARG A 192 11.45 26.17 -16.80
CA ARG A 192 11.27 25.12 -15.79
C ARG A 192 11.18 23.73 -16.38
N MET A 193 10.51 23.55 -17.53
CA MET A 193 10.43 22.25 -18.21
C MET A 193 11.69 21.86 -18.98
N ARG A 194 12.65 22.77 -19.13
CA ARG A 194 13.94 22.52 -19.84
C ARG A 194 14.69 21.35 -19.23
N PHE A 195 14.75 21.25 -17.90
CA PHE A 195 15.47 20.20 -17.21
C PHE A 195 14.94 18.79 -17.55
N PRO A 196 13.64 18.46 -17.38
CA PRO A 196 13.13 17.16 -17.80
C PRO A 196 13.26 16.88 -19.31
N VAL A 197 13.05 17.87 -20.16
CA VAL A 197 13.14 17.70 -21.62
C VAL A 197 14.57 17.39 -22.04
N GLU A 198 15.57 18.10 -21.50
CA GLU A 198 16.98 17.82 -21.76
C GLU A 198 17.40 16.43 -21.24
N ILE A 199 16.89 16.01 -20.08
CA ILE A 199 17.14 14.64 -19.58
C ILE A 199 16.62 13.60 -20.58
N VAL A 200 15.35 13.70 -21.02
CA VAL A 200 14.77 12.75 -21.97
C VAL A 200 15.56 12.73 -23.27
N ARG A 201 15.89 13.90 -23.81
CA ARG A 201 16.65 14.03 -25.05
C ARG A 201 18.03 13.38 -24.97
N ARG A 202 18.82 13.69 -23.92
CA ARG A 202 20.17 13.10 -23.75
C ARG A 202 20.13 11.62 -23.41
N VAL A 203 19.13 11.18 -22.65
CA VAL A 203 18.89 9.75 -22.43
C VAL A 203 18.62 9.04 -23.76
N ARG A 204 17.72 9.57 -24.60
CA ARG A 204 17.42 9.00 -25.92
C ARG A 204 18.66 8.94 -26.81
N GLU A 205 19.46 10.02 -26.85
CA GLU A 205 20.73 10.06 -27.58
C GLU A 205 21.72 8.98 -27.09
N ALA A 206 21.78 8.77 -25.76
CA ALA A 206 22.71 7.82 -25.15
C ALA A 206 22.31 6.34 -25.34
N VAL A 207 21.00 6.05 -25.44
CA VAL A 207 20.49 4.68 -25.52
C VAL A 207 20.01 4.28 -26.92
N GLY A 208 19.94 5.20 -27.90
CA GLY A 208 19.47 4.91 -29.26
C GLY A 208 17.94 4.74 -29.35
N GLU A 209 17.44 4.34 -30.53
CA GLU A 209 16.00 4.32 -30.83
C GLU A 209 15.28 3.02 -30.40
N ASP A 210 16.02 1.92 -30.25
CA ASP A 210 15.52 0.58 -29.93
C ASP A 210 15.55 0.26 -28.42
N PHE A 211 15.22 1.26 -27.59
CA PHE A 211 15.22 1.16 -26.14
C PHE A 211 14.02 1.88 -25.55
N ILE A 212 13.34 1.28 -24.59
CA ILE A 212 12.15 1.87 -23.96
C ILE A 212 12.58 3.03 -23.05
N VAL A 213 12.05 4.23 -23.31
CA VAL A 213 12.21 5.41 -22.44
C VAL A 213 10.82 5.80 -21.92
N VAL A 214 10.55 5.49 -20.67
CA VAL A 214 9.33 5.89 -19.99
C VAL A 214 9.58 7.21 -19.28
N TYR A 215 8.68 8.18 -19.43
CA TYR A 215 8.68 9.38 -18.59
C TYR A 215 7.52 9.32 -17.61
N ARG A 216 7.81 9.37 -16.31
CA ARG A 216 6.76 9.41 -15.28
C ARG A 216 6.37 10.85 -15.02
N LEU A 217 5.22 11.23 -15.58
CA LEU A 217 4.69 12.60 -15.60
C LEU A 217 3.82 12.87 -14.37
N SER A 218 4.07 13.97 -13.65
CA SER A 218 3.14 14.43 -12.62
C SER A 218 1.88 14.99 -13.28
N MET A 219 0.83 14.18 -13.28
CA MET A 219 -0.47 14.56 -13.86
C MET A 219 -1.26 15.48 -12.93
N LEU A 220 -1.06 15.34 -11.62
CA LEU A 220 -1.82 16.04 -10.61
C LEU A 220 -0.93 16.19 -9.36
N ASP A 221 -0.46 17.41 -9.08
CA ASP A 221 0.51 17.63 -7.98
C ASP A 221 -0.14 17.58 -6.59
N LEU A 222 -1.39 18.01 -6.46
CA LEU A 222 -2.15 18.11 -5.20
C LEU A 222 -1.46 18.95 -4.13
N VAL A 223 -0.71 19.97 -4.56
CA VAL A 223 -0.05 20.94 -3.70
C VAL A 223 -0.36 22.37 -4.17
N PRO A 224 -0.39 23.36 -3.26
CA PRO A 224 -0.63 24.75 -3.62
C PRO A 224 0.40 25.28 -4.64
N GLY A 225 -0.08 25.91 -5.72
CA GLY A 225 0.77 26.46 -6.77
C GLY A 225 1.40 25.41 -7.69
N GLY A 226 0.98 24.15 -7.63
CA GLY A 226 1.39 23.10 -8.55
C GLY A 226 1.08 23.42 -10.02
N SER A 227 1.30 22.46 -10.92
CA SER A 227 1.11 22.63 -12.36
C SER A 227 -0.36 22.84 -12.72
N THR A 228 -0.62 23.53 -13.84
CA THR A 228 -1.94 23.53 -14.49
C THR A 228 -2.05 22.37 -15.48
N LEU A 229 -3.27 22.02 -15.90
CA LEU A 229 -3.47 21.00 -16.93
C LEU A 229 -2.76 21.37 -18.24
N ASP A 230 -2.82 22.65 -18.67
CA ASP A 230 -2.15 23.12 -19.89
C ASP A 230 -0.62 22.99 -19.80
N GLU A 231 -0.04 23.28 -18.65
CA GLU A 231 1.39 23.07 -18.38
C GLU A 231 1.74 21.57 -18.47
N VAL A 232 0.92 20.68 -17.88
CA VAL A 232 1.12 19.22 -17.95
C VAL A 232 1.05 18.72 -19.39
N VAL A 233 0.06 19.17 -20.17
CA VAL A 233 -0.08 18.82 -21.61
C VAL A 233 1.12 19.32 -22.42
N THR A 234 1.58 20.53 -22.13
CA THR A 234 2.76 21.12 -22.81
C THR A 234 4.00 20.29 -22.54
N LEU A 235 4.25 19.91 -21.30
CA LEU A 235 5.37 19.04 -20.93
C LEU A 235 5.26 17.65 -21.57
N ALA A 236 4.06 17.04 -21.57
CA ALA A 236 3.84 15.74 -22.19
C ALA A 236 4.24 15.72 -23.68
N LYS A 237 3.85 16.76 -24.44
CA LYS A 237 4.26 16.93 -25.84
C LYS A 237 5.77 17.12 -25.99
N ALA A 238 6.37 17.93 -25.13
CA ALA A 238 7.81 18.19 -25.18
C ALA A 238 8.65 16.94 -24.86
N VAL A 239 8.22 16.10 -23.93
CA VAL A 239 8.94 14.84 -23.63
C VAL A 239 8.72 13.78 -24.72
N GLU A 240 7.54 13.74 -25.36
CA GLU A 240 7.31 12.93 -26.57
C GLU A 240 8.26 13.35 -27.69
N GLU A 241 8.34 14.63 -28.01
CA GLU A 241 9.24 15.18 -29.02
C GLU A 241 10.72 14.91 -28.69
N ALA A 242 11.08 14.93 -27.40
CA ALA A 242 12.42 14.61 -26.93
C ALA A 242 12.76 13.10 -27.01
N GLY A 243 11.79 12.23 -27.31
CA GLY A 243 12.02 10.82 -27.60
C GLY A 243 11.55 9.84 -26.50
N ALA A 244 10.62 10.24 -25.63
CA ALA A 244 9.95 9.30 -24.74
C ALA A 244 9.14 8.26 -25.57
N THR A 245 9.13 7.01 -25.11
CA THR A 245 8.37 5.90 -25.74
C THR A 245 6.99 5.74 -25.12
N LEU A 246 6.89 5.98 -23.80
CA LEU A 246 5.68 5.84 -22.98
C LEU A 246 5.63 6.99 -21.98
N VAL A 247 4.41 7.42 -21.63
CA VAL A 247 4.18 8.28 -20.47
C VAL A 247 3.45 7.49 -19.40
N ASN A 248 4.11 7.28 -18.26
CA ASN A 248 3.49 6.78 -17.05
C ASN A 248 3.00 7.96 -16.20
N THR A 249 1.83 7.85 -15.58
CA THR A 249 1.24 8.96 -14.83
C THR A 249 1.51 8.86 -13.34
N GLY A 250 1.86 9.97 -12.71
CA GLY A 250 2.07 10.13 -11.27
C GLY A 250 1.02 11.03 -10.65
N ILE A 251 0.61 10.74 -9.42
CA ILE A 251 -0.48 11.43 -8.72
C ILE A 251 -0.06 11.81 -7.31
N GLY A 252 -0.06 13.11 -7.04
CA GLY A 252 0.19 13.68 -5.73
C GLY A 252 1.66 13.66 -5.31
N TRP A 253 2.11 14.72 -4.68
CA TRP A 253 3.41 14.77 -4.05
C TRP A 253 3.41 14.01 -2.72
N HIS A 254 4.56 13.54 -2.27
CA HIS A 254 4.68 12.88 -0.95
C HIS A 254 4.28 13.78 0.22
N GLU A 255 4.40 15.09 0.08
CA GLU A 255 3.98 16.07 1.09
C GLU A 255 2.51 16.50 0.96
N ALA A 256 1.80 16.08 -0.09
CA ALA A 256 0.38 16.37 -0.28
C ALA A 256 -0.46 15.85 0.89
N ARG A 257 -1.50 16.62 1.24
CA ARG A 257 -2.39 16.28 2.35
C ARG A 257 -3.70 15.63 1.89
N ILE A 258 -3.70 15.08 0.69
CA ILE A 258 -4.80 14.34 0.07
C ILE A 258 -4.31 12.91 -0.18
N PRO A 259 -4.99 11.88 0.35
CA PRO A 259 -4.58 10.49 0.10
C PRO A 259 -4.78 10.11 -1.37
N THR A 260 -3.85 9.34 -1.93
CA THR A 260 -3.94 8.91 -3.34
C THR A 260 -3.91 7.40 -3.54
N ILE A 261 -3.47 6.65 -2.51
CA ILE A 261 -3.20 5.22 -2.64
C ILE A 261 -3.68 4.37 -1.46
N ALA A 262 -4.19 4.99 -0.38
CA ALA A 262 -4.67 4.28 0.80
C ALA A 262 -5.98 3.53 0.53
N THR A 263 -6.35 2.63 1.43
CA THR A 263 -7.57 1.81 1.30
C THR A 263 -8.86 2.65 1.27
N SER A 264 -8.87 3.82 1.92
CA SER A 264 -9.99 4.77 1.89
C SER A 264 -10.16 5.52 0.55
N VAL A 265 -9.18 5.43 -0.35
CA VAL A 265 -9.29 6.00 -1.70
C VAL A 265 -10.06 5.04 -2.60
N PRO A 266 -11.12 5.47 -3.29
CA PRO A 266 -11.88 4.61 -4.19
C PRO A 266 -11.01 3.98 -5.28
N ARG A 267 -11.37 2.76 -5.71
CA ARG A 267 -10.65 2.05 -6.78
C ARG A 267 -10.64 2.87 -8.06
N GLY A 268 -9.47 3.02 -8.68
CA GLY A 268 -9.30 3.73 -9.95
C GLY A 268 -9.68 5.22 -9.91
N ALA A 269 -9.81 5.80 -8.72
CA ALA A 269 -10.31 7.17 -8.54
C ALA A 269 -9.60 8.20 -9.43
N TYR A 270 -8.28 8.12 -9.52
CA TYR A 270 -7.46 9.12 -10.24
C TYR A 270 -7.30 8.86 -11.75
N THR A 271 -7.91 7.84 -12.33
CA THR A 271 -7.73 7.49 -13.75
C THR A 271 -8.30 8.55 -14.72
N TRP A 272 -9.17 9.42 -14.25
CA TRP A 272 -9.70 10.53 -15.02
C TRP A 272 -8.63 11.52 -15.50
N VAL A 273 -7.55 11.73 -14.72
CA VAL A 273 -6.49 12.67 -15.13
C VAL A 273 -5.70 12.15 -16.34
N THR A 274 -5.45 10.83 -16.40
CA THR A 274 -4.80 10.21 -17.57
C THR A 274 -5.68 10.38 -18.80
N LYS A 275 -7.00 10.21 -18.65
CA LYS A 275 -7.96 10.42 -19.73
C LYS A 275 -7.92 11.85 -20.29
N ARG A 276 -7.62 12.87 -19.47
CA ARG A 276 -7.46 14.26 -19.92
C ARG A 276 -6.29 14.45 -20.89
N LEU A 277 -5.30 13.55 -20.83
CA LEU A 277 -4.12 13.60 -21.71
C LEU A 277 -4.30 12.74 -22.98
N MET A 278 -5.27 11.80 -23.00
CA MET A 278 -5.52 10.95 -24.15
C MET A 278 -5.81 11.79 -25.42
N GLY A 279 -5.06 11.50 -26.48
CA GLY A 279 -5.13 12.23 -27.76
C GLY A 279 -4.35 13.54 -27.82
N ALA A 280 -3.75 14.00 -26.72
CA ALA A 280 -2.83 15.15 -26.71
C ALA A 280 -1.41 14.77 -27.15
N VAL A 281 -1.02 13.51 -26.94
CA VAL A 281 0.22 12.87 -27.42
C VAL A 281 -0.12 11.63 -28.21
N THR A 282 0.85 11.11 -28.97
CA THR A 282 0.67 9.91 -29.82
C THR A 282 1.26 8.65 -29.20
N ILE A 283 2.20 8.80 -28.27
CA ILE A 283 2.79 7.69 -27.51
C ILE A 283 1.82 7.15 -26.45
N PRO A 284 1.89 5.85 -26.10
CA PRO A 284 0.99 5.25 -25.15
C PRO A 284 1.05 5.87 -23.77
N LEU A 285 -0.12 6.00 -23.14
CA LEU A 285 -0.31 6.50 -21.78
C LEU A 285 -0.63 5.38 -20.81
N VAL A 286 0.01 5.42 -19.64
CA VAL A 286 -0.17 4.44 -18.56
C VAL A 286 -0.88 5.10 -17.39
N THR A 287 -2.02 4.55 -16.94
CA THR A 287 -2.73 5.04 -15.75
C THR A 287 -2.42 4.22 -14.50
N THR A 288 -2.57 4.81 -13.33
CA THR A 288 -2.17 4.23 -12.05
C THR A 288 -3.14 4.60 -10.91
N ASN A 289 -2.83 4.16 -9.72
CA ASN A 289 -3.46 4.38 -8.42
C ASN A 289 -4.77 3.61 -8.20
N ARG A 290 -4.75 2.73 -7.19
CA ARG A 290 -5.90 1.95 -6.73
C ARG A 290 -6.55 1.07 -7.79
N ILE A 291 -5.75 0.54 -8.72
CA ILE A 291 -6.19 -0.46 -9.68
C ILE A 291 -5.65 -1.81 -9.18
N ASN A 292 -6.53 -2.71 -8.75
CA ASN A 292 -6.16 -3.93 -8.03
C ASN A 292 -6.92 -5.19 -8.46
N THR A 293 -7.80 -5.08 -9.46
CA THR A 293 -8.51 -6.24 -10.04
C THR A 293 -8.44 -6.21 -11.57
N PRO A 294 -8.47 -7.37 -12.23
CA PRO A 294 -8.46 -7.43 -13.69
C PRO A 294 -9.73 -6.87 -14.33
N GLU A 295 -10.87 -6.93 -13.63
CA GLU A 295 -12.15 -6.35 -14.08
C GLU A 295 -12.03 -4.83 -14.22
N LEU A 296 -11.52 -4.16 -13.19
CA LEU A 296 -11.32 -2.72 -13.21
C LEU A 296 -10.31 -2.32 -14.28
N ALA A 297 -9.18 -3.03 -14.36
CA ALA A 297 -8.15 -2.78 -15.37
C ALA A 297 -8.71 -2.90 -16.79
N GLU A 298 -9.48 -3.94 -17.08
CA GLU A 298 -10.15 -4.15 -18.36
C GLU A 298 -11.14 -3.03 -18.67
N GLN A 299 -11.99 -2.65 -17.70
CA GLN A 299 -12.97 -1.59 -17.84
C GLN A 299 -12.30 -0.25 -18.23
N LEU A 300 -11.23 0.13 -17.51
CA LEU A 300 -10.52 1.39 -17.75
C LEU A 300 -9.92 1.46 -19.17
N LEU A 301 -9.37 0.35 -19.66
CA LEU A 301 -8.86 0.26 -21.03
C LEU A 301 -10.01 0.29 -22.06
N ALA A 302 -11.08 -0.43 -21.83
CA ALA A 302 -12.25 -0.44 -22.72
C ALA A 302 -12.93 0.94 -22.81
N GLU A 303 -12.90 1.73 -21.72
CA GLU A 303 -13.39 3.11 -21.68
C GLU A 303 -12.42 4.12 -22.32
N GLY A 304 -11.25 3.68 -22.79
CA GLY A 304 -10.22 4.53 -23.37
C GLY A 304 -9.67 5.56 -22.36
N ARG A 305 -9.49 5.16 -21.10
CA ARG A 305 -8.90 6.04 -20.09
C ARG A 305 -7.37 6.06 -20.16
N ALA A 306 -6.78 5.00 -20.70
CA ALA A 306 -5.34 4.85 -20.93
C ALA A 306 -5.09 3.74 -21.94
N ASP A 307 -3.82 3.56 -22.35
CA ASP A 307 -3.37 2.47 -23.21
C ASP A 307 -2.80 1.29 -22.40
N MET A 308 -2.32 1.54 -21.18
CA MET A 308 -1.79 0.55 -20.24
C MET A 308 -2.22 0.86 -18.80
N ILE A 309 -2.11 -0.17 -17.96
CA ILE A 309 -2.40 -0.10 -16.52
C ILE A 309 -1.12 -0.34 -15.74
N SER A 310 -0.78 0.58 -14.84
CA SER A 310 0.31 0.41 -13.87
C SER A 310 -0.23 -0.10 -12.54
N MET A 311 0.30 -1.25 -12.10
CA MET A 311 -0.02 -1.89 -10.82
C MET A 311 1.27 -2.22 -10.08
N ALA A 312 1.57 -1.53 -8.98
CA ALA A 312 2.73 -1.81 -8.15
C ALA A 312 2.39 -2.84 -7.05
N ARG A 313 1.65 -2.43 -6.03
CA ARG A 313 1.28 -3.26 -4.88
C ARG A 313 0.45 -4.52 -5.21
N PRO A 314 -0.40 -4.55 -6.25
CA PRO A 314 -1.03 -5.80 -6.68
C PRO A 314 -0.02 -6.89 -7.03
N MET A 315 1.15 -6.53 -7.59
CA MET A 315 2.22 -7.49 -7.90
C MET A 315 3.02 -7.94 -6.67
N LEU A 316 2.92 -7.23 -5.54
CA LEU A 316 3.38 -7.75 -4.24
C LEU A 316 2.37 -8.76 -3.68
N ALA A 317 1.08 -8.44 -3.76
CA ALA A 317 0.02 -9.27 -3.24
C ALA A 317 -0.07 -10.61 -4.01
N ASP A 318 0.06 -10.55 -5.33
CA ASP A 318 0.02 -11.74 -6.19
C ASP A 318 0.97 -11.61 -7.40
N PRO A 319 2.12 -12.30 -7.39
CA PRO A 319 3.04 -12.27 -8.52
C PRO A 319 2.47 -12.92 -9.80
N ASP A 320 1.45 -13.77 -9.66
CA ASP A 320 0.82 -14.54 -10.75
C ASP A 320 -0.49 -13.91 -11.25
N PHE A 321 -0.72 -12.64 -10.91
CA PHE A 321 -1.93 -11.88 -11.22
C PHE A 321 -2.34 -11.98 -12.69
N VAL A 322 -1.40 -11.76 -13.62
CA VAL A 322 -1.71 -11.70 -15.06
C VAL A 322 -2.04 -13.09 -15.61
N ASN A 323 -1.32 -14.13 -15.21
CA ASN A 323 -1.62 -15.50 -15.61
C ASN A 323 -3.00 -15.95 -15.10
N LYS A 324 -3.35 -15.64 -13.86
CA LYS A 324 -4.67 -15.95 -13.29
C LYS A 324 -5.79 -15.21 -14.03
N ALA A 325 -5.56 -13.94 -14.38
CA ALA A 325 -6.49 -13.18 -15.23
C ALA A 325 -6.62 -13.83 -16.63
N ALA A 326 -5.50 -14.23 -17.25
CA ALA A 326 -5.49 -14.90 -18.54
C ALA A 326 -6.19 -16.27 -18.53
N ALA A 327 -6.03 -17.01 -17.42
CA ALA A 327 -6.72 -18.27 -17.20
C ALA A 327 -8.23 -18.11 -16.93
N GLY A 328 -8.70 -16.88 -16.68
CA GLY A 328 -10.10 -16.59 -16.36
C GLY A 328 -10.50 -16.98 -14.94
N THR A 329 -9.55 -17.03 -14.02
CA THR A 329 -9.73 -17.37 -12.59
C THR A 329 -9.41 -16.18 -11.66
N PRO A 330 -10.09 -15.03 -11.80
CA PRO A 330 -9.81 -13.85 -10.97
C PRO A 330 -10.04 -14.10 -9.47
N GLU A 331 -10.89 -15.07 -9.13
CA GLU A 331 -11.12 -15.51 -7.75
C GLU A 331 -9.89 -16.13 -7.09
N ALA A 332 -8.93 -16.60 -7.88
CA ALA A 332 -7.65 -17.11 -7.39
C ALA A 332 -6.62 -15.99 -7.10
N ILE A 333 -6.89 -14.75 -7.52
CA ILE A 333 -5.98 -13.62 -7.29
C ILE A 333 -6.03 -13.17 -5.83
N ASN A 334 -4.87 -13.09 -5.18
CA ASN A 334 -4.72 -12.46 -3.87
C ASN A 334 -4.68 -10.94 -4.04
N THR A 335 -5.82 -10.29 -3.84
CA THR A 335 -6.00 -8.87 -4.17
C THR A 335 -5.32 -7.94 -3.18
N CYS A 336 -4.59 -6.92 -3.66
CA CYS A 336 -4.03 -5.87 -2.82
C CYS A 336 -5.14 -5.02 -2.20
N ILE A 337 -5.19 -4.95 -0.89
CA ILE A 337 -6.21 -4.21 -0.12
C ILE A 337 -5.87 -2.73 0.16
N GLY A 338 -4.79 -2.20 -0.38
CA GLY A 338 -4.42 -0.79 -0.20
C GLY A 338 -3.98 -0.38 1.21
N CYS A 339 -3.66 -1.32 2.09
CA CYS A 339 -3.39 -1.09 3.52
C CYS A 339 -2.06 -0.39 3.85
N ASN A 340 -1.08 -0.42 2.97
CA ASN A 340 0.29 0.12 3.12
C ASN A 340 1.15 -0.50 4.24
N GLN A 341 0.66 -1.41 5.06
CA GLN A 341 1.26 -1.84 6.34
C GLN A 341 2.58 -2.63 6.21
N ALA A 342 2.71 -3.52 5.21
CA ALA A 342 3.92 -4.32 5.03
C ALA A 342 4.75 -3.88 3.82
N CYS A 343 4.26 -2.97 3.02
CA CYS A 343 5.00 -2.37 1.92
C CYS A 343 5.53 -0.98 2.33
N LEU A 344 4.76 0.08 2.18
CA LEU A 344 5.21 1.46 2.42
C LEU A 344 5.67 1.70 3.87
N ASP A 345 4.95 1.19 4.88
CA ASP A 345 5.37 1.36 6.28
C ASP A 345 6.72 0.66 6.58
N HIS A 346 7.00 -0.48 5.90
CA HIS A 346 8.30 -1.14 5.99
C HIS A 346 9.39 -0.30 5.31
N THR A 347 9.19 0.10 4.06
CA THR A 347 10.13 0.92 3.30
C THR A 347 10.50 2.19 4.05
N PHE A 348 9.52 2.95 4.51
CA PHE A 348 9.76 4.18 5.29
C PHE A 348 10.27 3.93 6.72
N SER A 349 10.41 2.70 7.14
CA SER A 349 11.04 2.30 8.41
C SER A 349 12.39 1.60 8.21
N GLY A 350 12.96 1.64 7.00
CA GLY A 350 14.23 0.99 6.68
C GLY A 350 14.19 -0.53 6.79
N ARG A 351 13.03 -1.13 6.52
CA ARG A 351 12.85 -2.60 6.54
C ARG A 351 12.55 -3.10 5.13
N ILE A 352 12.97 -4.33 4.84
CA ILE A 352 12.60 -5.01 3.61
C ILE A 352 11.06 -5.03 3.47
N THR A 353 10.61 -4.65 2.30
CA THR A 353 9.18 -4.68 1.92
C THR A 353 8.63 -6.11 1.99
N SER A 354 7.35 -6.22 2.28
CA SER A 354 6.55 -7.42 2.16
C SER A 354 5.11 -7.03 1.83
N CYS A 355 4.16 -7.95 1.95
CA CYS A 355 2.74 -7.66 1.80
C CYS A 355 1.94 -8.25 2.95
N LEU A 356 0.90 -7.53 3.42
CA LEU A 356 0.01 -8.00 4.49
C LEU A 356 -0.65 -9.31 4.10
N VAL A 357 -1.19 -9.40 2.88
CA VAL A 357 -1.92 -10.57 2.38
C VAL A 357 -1.00 -11.64 1.77
N ASN A 358 0.27 -11.30 1.49
CA ASN A 358 1.27 -12.22 0.93
C ASN A 358 2.63 -12.03 1.61
N PRO A 359 2.90 -12.68 2.73
CA PRO A 359 4.16 -12.53 3.46
C PRO A 359 5.39 -13.06 2.71
N ARG A 360 5.20 -13.78 1.59
CA ARG A 360 6.27 -14.27 0.72
C ARG A 360 6.85 -13.16 -0.17
N ALA A 361 6.10 -12.06 -0.40
CA ALA A 361 6.58 -10.92 -1.19
C ALA A 361 7.90 -10.37 -0.65
N CYS A 362 8.92 -10.24 -1.50
CA CYS A 362 10.32 -9.91 -1.19
C CYS A 362 11.05 -10.94 -0.30
N HIS A 363 10.42 -12.09 -0.05
CA HIS A 363 10.96 -13.23 0.70
C HIS A 363 10.83 -14.54 -0.10
N GLU A 364 10.79 -14.44 -1.42
CA GLU A 364 10.56 -15.58 -2.34
C GLU A 364 11.62 -16.67 -2.18
N THR A 365 12.85 -16.32 -1.80
CA THR A 365 13.96 -17.25 -1.55
C THR A 365 14.04 -17.77 -0.12
N GLU A 366 13.33 -17.14 0.83
CA GLU A 366 13.41 -17.43 2.25
C GLU A 366 12.16 -18.15 2.76
N LEU A 367 10.98 -17.71 2.35
CA LEU A 367 9.69 -18.29 2.74
C LEU A 367 9.10 -19.10 1.60
N VAL A 368 9.64 -20.31 1.41
CA VAL A 368 9.27 -21.21 0.32
C VAL A 368 8.33 -22.30 0.83
N LEU A 369 7.16 -22.43 0.22
CA LEU A 369 6.20 -23.51 0.48
C LEU A 369 6.52 -24.73 -0.39
N SER A 370 7.59 -25.45 -0.06
CA SER A 370 7.98 -26.64 -0.81
C SER A 370 7.00 -27.80 -0.52
N PRO A 371 6.66 -28.63 -1.52
CA PRO A 371 5.86 -29.83 -1.31
C PRO A 371 6.48 -30.74 -0.25
N THR A 372 5.65 -31.21 0.70
CA THR A 372 6.12 -32.11 1.76
C THR A 372 6.33 -33.53 1.23
N ARG A 373 7.35 -34.21 1.75
CA ARG A 373 7.55 -35.66 1.54
C ARG A 373 6.79 -36.50 2.56
N LEU A 374 6.42 -35.92 3.70
CA LEU A 374 5.70 -36.58 4.78
C LEU A 374 4.36 -35.86 5.00
N ARG A 375 3.32 -36.41 4.36
CA ARG A 375 1.95 -35.91 4.54
C ARG A 375 1.48 -36.17 5.97
N LYS A 376 1.03 -35.13 6.67
CA LYS A 376 0.48 -35.18 8.02
C LYS A 376 -0.99 -34.77 7.98
N ARG A 377 -1.77 -35.28 8.97
CA ARG A 377 -3.09 -34.75 9.29
C ARG A 377 -2.93 -33.57 10.23
N VAL A 378 -3.36 -32.40 9.78
CA VAL A 378 -3.23 -31.13 10.49
C VAL A 378 -4.60 -30.60 10.86
N ALA A 379 -4.85 -30.37 12.14
CA ALA A 379 -6.02 -29.64 12.60
C ALA A 379 -5.67 -28.18 12.81
N VAL A 380 -6.43 -27.26 12.21
CA VAL A 380 -6.33 -25.82 12.46
C VAL A 380 -7.62 -25.37 13.13
N VAL A 381 -7.53 -24.80 14.33
CA VAL A 381 -8.68 -24.34 15.11
C VAL A 381 -8.74 -22.83 15.16
N GLY A 382 -9.72 -22.27 14.48
CA GLY A 382 -9.95 -20.85 14.28
C GLY A 382 -9.74 -20.44 12.81
N ALA A 383 -10.79 -20.02 12.13
CA ALA A 383 -10.81 -19.59 10.74
C ALA A 383 -10.64 -18.07 10.59
N GLY A 384 -9.91 -17.42 11.51
CA GLY A 384 -9.41 -16.05 11.37
C GLY A 384 -8.18 -16.00 10.46
N PRO A 385 -7.60 -14.80 10.22
CA PRO A 385 -6.51 -14.60 9.24
C PRO A 385 -5.30 -15.51 9.47
N ALA A 386 -4.92 -15.79 10.72
CA ALA A 386 -3.80 -16.69 11.02
C ALA A 386 -4.11 -18.14 10.66
N GLY A 387 -5.29 -18.64 11.05
CA GLY A 387 -5.70 -20.01 10.75
C GLY A 387 -5.94 -20.23 9.27
N LEU A 388 -6.56 -19.28 8.57
CA LEU A 388 -6.75 -19.33 7.10
C LEU A 388 -5.43 -19.42 6.36
N ALA A 389 -4.46 -18.56 6.70
CA ALA A 389 -3.14 -18.57 6.08
C ALA A 389 -2.39 -19.89 6.36
N CYS A 390 -2.47 -20.39 7.60
CA CYS A 390 -1.85 -21.66 7.97
C CYS A 390 -2.50 -22.84 7.22
N ALA A 391 -3.83 -22.91 7.20
CA ALA A 391 -4.56 -24.02 6.56
C ALA A 391 -4.28 -24.10 5.06
N VAL A 392 -4.37 -22.97 4.35
CA VAL A 392 -4.07 -22.89 2.90
C VAL A 392 -2.62 -23.26 2.64
N SER A 393 -1.67 -22.66 3.37
CA SER A 393 -0.23 -22.89 3.13
C SER A 393 0.18 -24.34 3.45
N ALA A 394 -0.39 -24.94 4.47
CA ALA A 394 -0.13 -26.35 4.81
C ALA A 394 -0.72 -27.30 3.75
N ALA A 395 -1.92 -27.01 3.24
CA ALA A 395 -2.55 -27.78 2.19
C ALA A 395 -1.83 -27.61 0.84
N GLU A 396 -1.35 -26.39 0.50
CA GLU A 396 -0.49 -26.13 -0.67
C GLU A 396 0.77 -27.00 -0.65
N ARG A 397 1.35 -27.24 0.53
CA ARG A 397 2.48 -28.16 0.71
C ARG A 397 2.13 -29.64 0.60
N GLY A 398 0.83 -29.99 0.60
CA GLY A 398 0.33 -31.36 0.47
C GLY A 398 -0.03 -32.06 1.78
N HIS A 399 -0.17 -31.34 2.88
CA HIS A 399 -0.74 -31.89 4.12
C HIS A 399 -2.24 -32.10 3.99
N ASP A 400 -2.80 -32.96 4.87
CA ASP A 400 -4.24 -33.22 4.99
C ASP A 400 -4.80 -32.32 6.09
N VAL A 401 -5.51 -31.26 5.68
CA VAL A 401 -5.87 -30.17 6.60
C VAL A 401 -7.36 -30.14 6.86
N THR A 402 -7.74 -30.12 8.14
CA THR A 402 -9.10 -29.80 8.59
C THR A 402 -9.07 -28.47 9.35
N LEU A 403 -9.88 -27.52 8.90
CA LEU A 403 -10.05 -26.20 9.51
C LEU A 403 -11.37 -26.16 10.29
N PHE A 404 -11.30 -25.91 11.59
CA PHE A 404 -12.45 -25.80 12.49
C PHE A 404 -12.72 -24.36 12.89
N ASP A 405 -13.98 -23.97 12.96
CA ASP A 405 -14.39 -22.73 13.62
C ASP A 405 -15.75 -22.92 14.32
N ALA A 406 -15.91 -22.24 15.45
CA ALA A 406 -17.17 -22.19 16.18
C ALA A 406 -18.21 -21.26 15.51
N ALA A 407 -17.75 -20.32 14.68
CA ALA A 407 -18.59 -19.41 13.90
C ALA A 407 -19.20 -20.11 12.67
N ASP A 408 -20.20 -19.48 12.10
CA ASP A 408 -20.90 -19.91 10.87
C ASP A 408 -20.23 -19.48 9.57
N GLU A 409 -19.20 -18.61 9.66
CA GLU A 409 -18.40 -18.14 8.51
C GLU A 409 -16.91 -18.03 8.85
N ILE A 410 -16.07 -18.13 7.81
CA ILE A 410 -14.63 -17.87 7.93
C ILE A 410 -14.37 -16.35 8.01
N GLY A 411 -13.21 -15.96 8.56
CA GLY A 411 -12.73 -14.57 8.54
C GLY A 411 -12.43 -14.01 9.94
N GLY A 412 -13.12 -14.45 10.97
CA GLY A 412 -12.91 -13.96 12.34
C GLY A 412 -13.01 -12.43 12.42
N GLN A 413 -11.96 -11.77 12.91
CA GLN A 413 -11.94 -10.30 13.05
C GLN A 413 -12.00 -9.53 11.70
N LEU A 414 -11.68 -10.17 10.56
CA LEU A 414 -11.83 -9.54 9.25
C LEU A 414 -13.31 -9.23 8.95
N ASN A 415 -14.24 -10.06 9.44
CA ASN A 415 -15.69 -9.83 9.28
C ASN A 415 -16.17 -8.59 10.03
N VAL A 416 -15.47 -8.19 11.07
CA VAL A 416 -15.75 -6.95 11.80
C VAL A 416 -15.08 -5.76 11.10
N ALA A 417 -13.80 -5.91 10.72
CA ALA A 417 -13.02 -4.86 10.10
C ALA A 417 -13.60 -4.38 8.76
N ARG A 418 -14.12 -5.29 7.92
CA ARG A 418 -14.70 -4.94 6.61
C ARG A 418 -15.94 -4.05 6.67
N LYS A 419 -16.57 -3.91 7.86
CA LYS A 419 -17.72 -3.02 8.07
C LYS A 419 -17.31 -1.56 8.28
N VAL A 420 -16.03 -1.32 8.56
CA VAL A 420 -15.50 0.04 8.72
C VAL A 420 -15.34 0.68 7.35
N PRO A 421 -15.85 1.92 7.14
CA PRO A 421 -15.71 2.63 5.86
C PRO A 421 -14.25 2.68 5.38
N GLY A 422 -14.03 2.32 4.10
CA GLY A 422 -12.69 2.22 3.53
C GLY A 422 -11.95 0.90 3.78
N LYS A 423 -12.53 -0.05 4.54
CA LYS A 423 -11.94 -1.38 4.79
C LYS A 423 -12.69 -2.54 4.13
N GLN A 424 -13.67 -2.26 3.28
CA GLN A 424 -14.41 -3.26 2.50
C GLN A 424 -13.50 -4.12 1.61
N GLU A 425 -12.28 -3.68 1.32
CA GLU A 425 -11.27 -4.47 0.60
C GLU A 425 -10.95 -5.83 1.27
N PHE A 426 -11.24 -6.01 2.56
CA PHE A 426 -11.13 -7.32 3.22
C PHE A 426 -12.11 -8.36 2.66
N ASP A 427 -13.17 -7.97 1.97
CA ASP A 427 -14.04 -8.90 1.24
C ASP A 427 -13.25 -9.67 0.17
N GLU A 428 -12.30 -9.02 -0.48
CA GLU A 428 -11.41 -9.67 -1.44
C GLU A 428 -10.46 -10.70 -0.76
N THR A 429 -9.97 -10.37 0.42
CA THR A 429 -9.15 -11.31 1.21
C THR A 429 -9.97 -12.55 1.58
N LEU A 430 -11.21 -12.38 2.01
CA LEU A 430 -12.11 -13.50 2.34
C LEU A 430 -12.49 -14.30 1.09
N ARG A 431 -12.74 -13.63 -0.04
CA ARG A 431 -12.99 -14.28 -1.33
C ARG A 431 -11.80 -15.18 -1.72
N TYR A 432 -10.59 -14.63 -1.65
CA TYR A 432 -9.35 -15.37 -1.95
C TYR A 432 -9.19 -16.60 -1.06
N PHE A 433 -9.34 -16.46 0.26
CA PHE A 433 -9.20 -17.60 1.17
C PHE A 433 -10.27 -18.67 0.94
N ARG A 434 -11.55 -18.31 0.69
CA ARG A 434 -12.58 -19.29 0.32
C ARG A 434 -12.17 -20.10 -0.90
N HIS A 435 -11.74 -19.42 -1.95
CA HIS A 435 -11.28 -20.08 -3.18
C HIS A 435 -10.07 -21.00 -2.91
N GLN A 436 -9.09 -20.54 -2.13
CA GLN A 436 -7.88 -21.33 -1.86
C GLN A 436 -8.15 -22.57 -0.99
N LEU A 437 -9.05 -22.47 0.00
CA LEU A 437 -9.46 -23.61 0.80
C LEU A 437 -10.08 -24.71 -0.09
N ASP A 438 -10.96 -24.34 -0.98
CA ASP A 438 -11.59 -25.25 -1.94
C ASP A 438 -10.56 -25.82 -2.93
N ALA A 439 -9.71 -24.99 -3.52
CA ALA A 439 -8.72 -25.38 -4.53
C ALA A 439 -7.68 -26.35 -3.98
N HIS A 440 -7.32 -26.24 -2.70
CA HIS A 440 -6.37 -27.14 -2.04
C HIS A 440 -7.04 -28.28 -1.26
N GLY A 441 -8.37 -28.40 -1.32
CA GLY A 441 -9.10 -29.49 -0.70
C GLY A 441 -9.07 -29.50 0.83
N VAL A 442 -9.03 -28.31 1.46
CA VAL A 442 -9.12 -28.18 2.91
C VAL A 442 -10.54 -28.53 3.37
N GLU A 443 -10.66 -29.46 4.31
CA GLU A 443 -11.94 -29.76 4.96
C GLU A 443 -12.31 -28.63 5.94
N VAL A 444 -13.36 -27.86 5.65
CA VAL A 444 -13.81 -26.75 6.48
C VAL A 444 -15.03 -27.17 7.32
N ARG A 445 -14.92 -27.07 8.64
CA ARG A 445 -15.97 -27.40 9.61
C ARG A 445 -16.34 -26.17 10.43
N LEU A 446 -17.34 -25.43 9.94
CA LEU A 446 -17.95 -24.30 10.64
C LEU A 446 -19.01 -24.77 11.64
N ASN A 447 -19.46 -23.86 12.54
CA ASN A 447 -20.37 -24.16 13.64
C ASN A 447 -19.90 -25.37 14.49
N THR A 448 -18.57 -25.54 14.58
CA THR A 448 -17.97 -26.74 15.21
C THR A 448 -16.97 -26.29 16.30
N PRO A 449 -17.44 -25.95 17.49
CA PRO A 449 -16.55 -25.76 18.62
C PRO A 449 -15.90 -27.11 18.97
N VAL A 450 -14.58 -27.10 19.14
CA VAL A 450 -13.80 -28.33 19.43
C VAL A 450 -13.15 -28.26 20.82
N ALA A 451 -13.09 -29.41 21.49
CA ALA A 451 -12.32 -29.62 22.70
C ALA A 451 -11.03 -30.42 22.40
N ALA A 452 -10.14 -30.54 23.37
CA ALA A 452 -8.87 -31.25 23.18
C ALA A 452 -9.05 -32.71 22.73
N ASP A 453 -10.06 -33.41 23.25
CA ASP A 453 -10.34 -34.82 22.91
C ASP A 453 -10.78 -35.01 21.46
N ASP A 454 -11.45 -34.03 20.86
CA ASP A 454 -11.89 -34.07 19.46
C ASP A 454 -10.69 -34.05 18.47
N LEU A 455 -9.53 -33.62 18.94
CA LEU A 455 -8.32 -33.45 18.16
C LEU A 455 -7.30 -34.60 18.30
N ALA A 456 -7.61 -35.63 19.05
CA ALA A 456 -6.73 -36.77 19.35
C ALA A 456 -6.24 -37.56 18.11
N GLY A 457 -6.87 -37.39 16.97
CA GLY A 457 -6.49 -38.07 15.73
C GLY A 457 -5.49 -37.33 14.83
N TYR A 458 -5.16 -36.08 15.14
CA TYR A 458 -4.29 -35.24 14.31
C TYR A 458 -2.83 -35.30 14.77
N GLU A 459 -1.90 -35.26 13.80
CA GLU A 459 -0.45 -35.31 14.07
C GLU A 459 0.10 -33.95 14.46
N GLU A 460 -0.52 -32.88 13.94
CA GLU A 460 -0.22 -31.48 14.29
C GLU A 460 -1.53 -30.75 14.59
N VAL A 461 -1.54 -30.00 15.67
CA VAL A 461 -2.69 -29.16 16.04
C VAL A 461 -2.24 -27.71 16.10
N VAL A 462 -2.94 -26.82 15.37
CA VAL A 462 -2.66 -25.39 15.33
C VAL A 462 -3.82 -24.64 15.96
N VAL A 463 -3.55 -23.92 17.06
CA VAL A 463 -4.53 -23.12 17.79
C VAL A 463 -4.42 -21.67 17.33
N ALA A 464 -5.44 -21.21 16.59
CA ALA A 464 -5.59 -19.87 16.04
C ALA A 464 -6.88 -19.20 16.53
N THR A 465 -7.28 -19.47 17.75
CA THR A 465 -8.57 -19.10 18.39
C THR A 465 -8.73 -17.60 18.66
N GLY A 466 -7.69 -16.80 18.37
CA GLY A 466 -7.74 -15.34 18.40
C GLY A 466 -7.81 -14.75 19.82
N VAL A 467 -8.66 -13.74 19.98
CA VAL A 467 -8.70 -12.90 21.19
C VAL A 467 -10.13 -12.68 21.67
N ALA A 468 -10.25 -12.23 22.94
CA ALA A 468 -11.47 -11.67 23.51
C ALA A 468 -11.26 -10.19 23.87
N PRO A 469 -12.27 -9.32 23.72
CA PRO A 469 -12.19 -7.96 24.22
C PRO A 469 -11.91 -7.92 25.71
N ARG A 470 -11.03 -6.99 26.14
CA ARG A 470 -10.73 -6.79 27.56
C ARG A 470 -11.74 -5.81 28.17
N THR A 471 -12.35 -6.20 29.28
CA THR A 471 -13.14 -5.31 30.11
C THR A 471 -12.22 -4.58 31.11
N PRO A 472 -12.15 -3.24 31.11
CA PRO A 472 -11.32 -2.51 32.04
C PRO A 472 -11.95 -2.47 33.43
N ASP A 473 -11.12 -2.33 34.47
CA ASP A 473 -11.59 -2.11 35.83
C ASP A 473 -11.90 -0.60 36.03
N ILE A 474 -13.12 -0.23 35.68
CA ILE A 474 -13.65 1.13 35.83
C ILE A 474 -14.97 1.06 36.60
N PRO A 475 -15.16 1.79 37.72
CA PRO A 475 -16.44 1.84 38.42
C PRO A 475 -17.59 2.19 37.46
N GLY A 476 -18.62 1.35 37.40
CA GLY A 476 -19.77 1.54 36.52
C GLY A 476 -19.54 1.02 35.09
N VAL A 477 -18.52 0.17 34.84
CA VAL A 477 -18.28 -0.45 33.51
C VAL A 477 -19.43 -1.36 33.05
N ASP A 478 -20.28 -1.79 33.96
CA ASP A 478 -21.51 -2.57 33.74
C ASP A 478 -22.77 -1.68 33.57
N HIS A 479 -22.62 -0.35 33.53
CA HIS A 479 -23.71 0.58 33.30
C HIS A 479 -24.37 0.34 31.93
N PRO A 480 -25.72 0.47 31.78
CA PRO A 480 -26.45 0.22 30.53
C PRO A 480 -25.99 1.07 29.33
N SER A 481 -25.33 2.21 29.55
CA SER A 481 -24.74 3.03 28.48
C SER A 481 -23.42 2.50 27.94
N VAL A 482 -22.86 1.43 28.52
CA VAL A 482 -21.57 0.87 28.12
C VAL A 482 -21.78 -0.28 27.14
N VAL A 483 -21.07 -0.23 26.03
CA VAL A 483 -21.06 -1.29 24.99
C VAL A 483 -19.63 -1.61 24.56
N GLY A 484 -19.38 -2.83 24.14
CA GLY A 484 -18.10 -3.20 23.52
C GLY A 484 -18.05 -2.85 22.04
N TYR A 485 -16.84 -2.76 21.48
CA TYR A 485 -16.69 -2.49 20.03
C TYR A 485 -17.32 -3.59 19.16
N LEU A 486 -17.35 -4.83 19.61
CA LEU A 486 -18.02 -5.93 18.89
C LEU A 486 -19.54 -5.77 18.88
N ASP A 487 -20.13 -5.31 20.00
CA ASP A 487 -21.56 -5.05 20.07
C ASP A 487 -21.95 -3.98 19.03
N VAL A 488 -21.11 -2.96 18.86
CA VAL A 488 -21.33 -1.89 17.87
C VAL A 488 -21.10 -2.37 16.45
N LEU A 489 -19.91 -2.90 16.15
CA LEU A 489 -19.49 -3.20 14.77
C LEU A 489 -20.06 -4.53 14.26
N ARG A 490 -20.17 -5.56 15.11
CA ARG A 490 -20.67 -6.87 14.72
C ARG A 490 -22.17 -6.98 14.88
N ASP A 491 -22.68 -6.61 16.05
CA ASP A 491 -24.04 -6.93 16.47
C ASP A 491 -25.03 -5.77 16.21
N GLY A 492 -24.51 -4.57 15.83
CA GLY A 492 -25.33 -3.40 15.51
C GLY A 492 -26.05 -2.81 16.71
N ALA A 493 -25.44 -2.89 17.91
CA ALA A 493 -26.00 -2.31 19.10
C ALA A 493 -26.31 -0.81 18.90
N PRO A 494 -27.43 -0.29 19.41
CA PRO A 494 -27.79 1.11 19.28
C PRO A 494 -26.78 1.99 20.03
N VAL A 495 -26.36 3.07 19.36
CA VAL A 495 -25.42 4.07 19.90
C VAL A 495 -26.08 5.43 19.82
N GLY A 496 -26.06 6.20 20.92
CA GLY A 496 -26.63 7.53 20.99
C GLY A 496 -25.83 8.58 20.19
N ASP A 497 -26.26 9.84 20.31
CA ASP A 497 -25.69 10.96 19.54
C ASP A 497 -24.34 11.46 20.11
N ARG A 498 -24.12 11.30 21.42
CA ARG A 498 -22.91 11.72 22.12
C ARG A 498 -22.17 10.49 22.64
N VAL A 499 -20.94 10.28 22.15
CA VAL A 499 -20.20 9.04 22.37
C VAL A 499 -18.83 9.30 22.95
N ALA A 500 -18.44 8.52 23.96
CA ALA A 500 -17.04 8.41 24.39
C ALA A 500 -16.48 7.03 24.01
N ILE A 501 -15.34 7.01 23.30
CA ILE A 501 -14.60 5.80 22.94
C ILE A 501 -13.38 5.70 23.85
N LEU A 502 -13.31 4.63 24.64
CA LEU A 502 -12.22 4.36 25.57
C LEU A 502 -11.16 3.49 24.89
N GLY A 503 -10.03 4.10 24.56
CA GLY A 503 -8.93 3.45 23.86
C GLY A 503 -8.79 3.95 22.41
N ALA A 504 -7.67 4.62 22.13
CA ALA A 504 -7.35 5.22 20.84
C ALA A 504 -6.24 4.42 20.09
N GLY A 505 -6.33 3.10 20.11
CA GLY A 505 -5.62 2.20 19.22
C GLY A 505 -6.34 2.05 17.87
N GLY A 506 -5.89 1.16 17.01
CA GLY A 506 -6.51 0.91 15.70
C GLY A 506 -8.02 0.70 15.77
N ILE A 507 -8.49 -0.17 16.69
CA ILE A 507 -9.94 -0.43 16.87
C ILE A 507 -10.71 0.83 17.31
N GLY A 508 -10.13 1.67 18.18
CA GLY A 508 -10.78 2.90 18.61
C GLY A 508 -10.93 3.91 17.48
N PHE A 509 -9.95 3.99 16.59
CA PHE A 509 -10.04 4.78 15.35
C PHE A 509 -11.11 4.22 14.41
N ASP A 510 -11.14 2.89 14.21
CA ASP A 510 -12.13 2.21 13.37
C ASP A 510 -13.57 2.48 13.85
N VAL A 511 -13.81 2.38 15.17
CA VAL A 511 -15.11 2.68 15.76
C VAL A 511 -15.47 4.16 15.59
N ALA A 512 -14.50 5.07 15.76
CA ALA A 512 -14.73 6.50 15.58
C ALA A 512 -15.08 6.82 14.10
N GLU A 513 -14.37 6.23 13.15
CA GLU A 513 -14.67 6.37 11.71
C GLU A 513 -16.06 5.82 11.37
N PHE A 514 -16.38 4.62 11.85
CA PHE A 514 -17.68 4.00 11.66
C PHE A 514 -18.83 4.85 12.23
N LEU A 515 -18.71 5.35 13.46
CA LEU A 515 -19.76 6.11 14.13
C LEU A 515 -19.95 7.53 13.59
N THR A 516 -18.93 8.09 12.94
CA THR A 516 -18.97 9.43 12.33
C THR A 516 -19.17 9.41 10.82
N ASP A 517 -19.29 8.22 10.22
CA ASP A 517 -19.62 8.09 8.81
C ASP A 517 -21.08 8.47 8.56
N GLY A 518 -21.30 9.31 7.56
CA GLY A 518 -22.63 9.75 7.14
C GLY A 518 -23.33 8.81 6.16
N GLY A 519 -22.67 7.72 5.79
CA GLY A 519 -23.18 6.75 4.81
C GLY A 519 -23.18 7.31 3.37
N ASP A 520 -22.35 8.29 3.07
CA ASP A 520 -22.29 8.96 1.76
C ASP A 520 -21.45 8.19 0.72
N GLY A 521 -20.80 7.10 1.12
CA GLY A 521 -20.03 6.23 0.22
C GLY A 521 -18.70 6.82 -0.26
N ALA A 522 -18.10 7.75 0.47
CA ALA A 522 -16.85 8.42 0.07
C ALA A 522 -15.69 7.45 -0.24
N SER A 523 -15.64 6.28 0.39
CA SER A 523 -14.62 5.26 0.11
C SER A 523 -14.87 4.44 -1.17
N GLU A 524 -16.02 4.62 -1.82
CA GLU A 524 -16.43 3.87 -3.01
C GLU A 524 -16.72 4.78 -4.21
N ASP A 525 -17.20 6.00 -3.97
CA ASP A 525 -17.52 6.99 -5.01
C ASP A 525 -16.39 8.05 -5.14
N PRO A 526 -15.64 8.05 -6.25
CA PRO A 526 -14.60 9.04 -6.49
C PRO A 526 -15.09 10.50 -6.43
N ALA A 527 -16.30 10.80 -6.90
CA ALA A 527 -16.81 12.17 -6.90
C ALA A 527 -17.11 12.67 -5.47
N VAL A 528 -17.63 11.81 -4.62
CA VAL A 528 -17.83 12.12 -3.18
C VAL A 528 -16.49 12.28 -2.49
N TYR A 529 -15.58 11.36 -2.72
CA TYR A 529 -14.22 11.39 -2.18
C TYR A 529 -13.51 12.71 -2.51
N PHE A 530 -13.50 13.09 -3.79
CA PHE A 530 -12.80 14.29 -4.25
C PHE A 530 -13.41 15.58 -3.68
N ARG A 531 -14.73 15.68 -3.58
CA ARG A 531 -15.37 16.83 -2.91
C ARG A 531 -14.92 16.94 -1.46
N GLN A 532 -14.92 15.84 -0.71
CA GLN A 532 -14.54 15.85 0.72
C GLN A 532 -13.07 16.19 0.95
N TRP A 533 -12.18 15.75 0.03
CA TRP A 533 -10.74 15.99 0.15
C TRP A 533 -10.27 17.25 -0.59
N GLY A 534 -11.12 17.90 -1.36
CA GLY A 534 -10.81 19.14 -2.08
C GLY A 534 -9.95 18.90 -3.33
N VAL A 535 -10.30 17.89 -4.14
CA VAL A 535 -9.71 17.66 -5.45
C VAL A 535 -10.62 18.26 -6.52
N ASP A 536 -10.04 19.10 -7.39
CA ASP A 536 -10.74 19.69 -8.52
C ASP A 536 -10.71 18.74 -9.73
N MET A 537 -11.84 18.10 -10.00
CA MET A 537 -11.97 17.18 -11.14
C MET A 537 -12.00 17.91 -12.50
N ASP A 538 -12.31 19.19 -12.52
CA ASP A 538 -12.25 20.01 -13.75
C ASP A 538 -10.82 20.45 -14.05
N TYR A 539 -9.96 20.39 -13.04
CA TYR A 539 -8.56 20.81 -13.08
C TYR A 539 -8.42 22.26 -13.56
N ALA A 540 -9.33 23.12 -13.10
CA ALA A 540 -9.33 24.54 -13.41
C ALA A 540 -8.23 25.29 -12.65
N ASP A 541 -7.98 24.89 -11.40
CA ASP A 541 -6.99 25.51 -10.53
C ASP A 541 -5.66 24.76 -10.50
N ARG A 542 -4.57 25.50 -10.22
CA ARG A 542 -3.22 24.94 -10.11
C ARG A 542 -3.14 23.85 -9.06
N GLY A 543 -2.43 22.76 -9.40
CA GLY A 543 -2.25 21.59 -8.55
C GLY A 543 -3.49 20.71 -8.43
N GLY A 544 -4.61 21.06 -9.09
CA GLY A 544 -5.88 20.34 -9.04
C GLY A 544 -6.56 20.39 -7.68
N LEU A 545 -6.45 21.49 -6.96
CA LEU A 545 -7.02 21.71 -5.64
C LEU A 545 -8.32 22.50 -5.68
N ALA A 546 -9.30 22.11 -4.88
CA ALA A 546 -10.55 22.81 -4.62
C ALA A 546 -10.79 23.00 -3.12
N ALA A 547 -11.76 23.83 -2.76
CA ALA A 547 -12.21 23.91 -1.38
C ALA A 547 -12.94 22.60 -1.00
N PRO A 548 -12.56 21.93 0.11
CA PRO A 548 -13.21 20.70 0.50
C PRO A 548 -14.63 20.94 1.04
N GLU A 549 -15.58 20.12 0.62
CA GLU A 549 -16.96 20.10 1.11
C GLU A 549 -17.17 18.83 1.94
N ARG A 550 -17.46 19.00 3.23
CA ARG A 550 -17.60 17.87 4.17
C ARG A 550 -18.99 17.87 4.80
N PRO A 551 -19.67 16.71 4.82
CA PRO A 551 -20.94 16.61 5.54
C PRO A 551 -20.72 16.73 7.04
N ALA A 552 -21.74 17.19 7.76
CA ALA A 552 -21.75 17.15 9.22
C ALA A 552 -21.80 15.68 9.68
N PRO A 553 -21.00 15.30 10.69
CA PRO A 553 -21.04 13.93 11.21
C PRO A 553 -22.38 13.67 11.92
N PRO A 554 -22.89 12.44 11.91
CA PRO A 554 -24.15 12.09 12.56
C PRO A 554 -24.06 12.09 14.10
N ARG A 555 -22.83 12.05 14.66
CA ARG A 555 -22.59 11.96 16.11
C ARG A 555 -21.45 12.84 16.56
N THR A 556 -21.51 13.27 17.81
CA THR A 556 -20.39 13.90 18.53
C THR A 556 -19.58 12.81 19.23
N VAL A 557 -18.30 12.71 18.92
CA VAL A 557 -17.43 11.62 19.40
C VAL A 557 -16.22 12.17 20.14
N HIS A 558 -15.96 11.63 21.34
CA HIS A 558 -14.73 11.80 22.10
C HIS A 558 -13.90 10.52 22.02
N LEU A 559 -12.70 10.59 21.42
CA LEU A 559 -11.74 9.47 21.36
C LEU A 559 -10.65 9.66 22.42
N LEU A 560 -10.65 8.79 23.42
CA LEU A 560 -9.90 8.99 24.67
C LEU A 560 -8.76 7.99 24.81
N GLN A 561 -7.61 8.47 25.30
CA GLN A 561 -6.42 7.65 25.49
C GLN A 561 -5.75 7.92 26.84
N ARG A 562 -5.35 6.85 27.57
CA ARG A 562 -4.59 6.98 28.84
C ARG A 562 -3.16 7.48 28.63
N LYS A 563 -2.51 7.10 27.51
CA LYS A 563 -1.16 7.57 27.19
C LYS A 563 -1.15 9.07 26.96
N THR A 564 -0.10 9.76 27.41
CA THR A 564 0.09 11.20 27.22
C THR A 564 0.63 11.57 25.84
N SER A 565 1.07 10.58 25.06
CA SER A 565 1.49 10.78 23.67
C SER A 565 0.33 11.25 22.80
N LYS A 566 0.65 11.83 21.65
CA LYS A 566 -0.37 12.22 20.65
C LYS A 566 -1.29 11.05 20.35
N VAL A 567 -2.61 11.29 20.34
CA VAL A 567 -3.61 10.27 19.95
C VAL A 567 -3.32 9.76 18.54
N GLY A 568 -3.31 8.43 18.40
CA GLY A 568 -2.95 7.77 17.14
C GLY A 568 -1.45 7.77 16.79
N ALA A 569 -0.54 8.03 17.75
CA ALA A 569 0.91 7.93 17.51
C ALA A 569 1.39 6.54 17.14
N GLY A 570 0.65 5.48 17.52
CA GLY A 570 0.95 4.08 17.20
C GLY A 570 0.31 3.56 15.92
N LEU A 571 -0.40 4.39 15.16
CA LEU A 571 -0.97 4.00 13.86
C LEU A 571 0.11 3.85 12.79
N GLY A 572 -0.25 3.21 11.68
CA GLY A 572 0.64 3.01 10.53
C GLY A 572 1.35 4.30 10.10
N LYS A 573 2.64 4.18 9.78
CA LYS A 573 3.50 5.34 9.49
C LYS A 573 2.97 6.17 8.31
N THR A 574 2.47 5.50 7.29
CA THR A 574 2.00 6.14 6.05
C THR A 574 0.51 6.43 6.02
N THR A 575 -0.31 5.80 6.88
CA THR A 575 -1.76 5.97 6.92
C THR A 575 -2.27 6.68 8.18
N GLY A 576 -1.54 6.66 9.28
CA GLY A 576 -1.98 7.24 10.55
C GLY A 576 -2.31 8.73 10.49
N TRP A 577 -1.67 9.48 9.60
CA TRP A 577 -1.99 10.88 9.38
C TRP A 577 -3.36 11.05 8.70
N ILE A 578 -3.75 10.11 7.81
CA ILE A 578 -5.05 10.11 7.11
C ILE A 578 -6.16 9.95 8.13
N HIS A 579 -6.11 8.87 8.93
CA HIS A 579 -7.09 8.59 9.99
C HIS A 579 -7.26 9.78 10.95
N ARG A 580 -6.15 10.36 11.45
CA ARG A 580 -6.23 11.54 12.33
C ARG A 580 -6.84 12.75 11.64
N THR A 581 -6.51 12.99 10.36
CA THR A 581 -7.02 14.11 9.60
C THR A 581 -8.52 13.95 9.36
N GLU A 582 -8.94 12.75 8.96
CA GLU A 582 -10.35 12.45 8.71
C GLU A 582 -11.21 12.61 9.97
N LEU A 583 -10.81 12.01 11.10
CA LEU A 583 -11.53 12.19 12.36
C LEU A 583 -11.56 13.65 12.82
N LYS A 584 -10.47 14.42 12.61
CA LYS A 584 -10.46 15.84 12.88
C LYS A 584 -11.47 16.60 12.00
N HIS A 585 -11.54 16.25 10.72
CA HIS A 585 -12.50 16.82 9.78
C HIS A 585 -13.95 16.52 10.16
N ARG A 586 -14.19 15.35 10.76
CA ARG A 586 -15.48 14.92 11.29
C ARG A 586 -15.74 15.42 12.71
N GLY A 587 -14.93 16.36 13.23
CA GLY A 587 -15.13 17.00 14.54
C GLY A 587 -14.89 16.10 15.74
N VAL A 588 -14.22 14.95 15.60
CA VAL A 588 -13.89 14.06 16.72
C VAL A 588 -12.90 14.73 17.67
N THR A 589 -13.26 14.82 18.96
CA THR A 589 -12.39 15.33 20.01
C THR A 589 -11.45 14.25 20.49
N MET A 590 -10.14 14.39 20.23
CA MET A 590 -9.11 13.43 20.62
C MET A 590 -8.38 13.89 21.88
N VAL A 591 -8.50 13.15 22.99
CA VAL A 591 -7.96 13.54 24.30
C VAL A 591 -6.92 12.53 24.79
N PRO A 592 -5.64 12.92 24.92
CA PRO A 592 -4.60 12.09 25.53
C PRO A 592 -4.53 12.28 27.05
N GLY A 593 -3.87 11.35 27.76
CA GLY A 593 -3.59 11.47 29.19
C GLY A 593 -4.81 11.35 30.12
N VAL A 594 -5.86 10.67 29.65
CA VAL A 594 -7.11 10.52 30.39
C VAL A 594 -7.00 9.42 31.45
N ARG A 595 -7.40 9.74 32.69
CA ARG A 595 -7.76 8.76 33.70
C ARG A 595 -9.29 8.62 33.69
N TYR A 596 -9.79 7.40 33.60
CA TYR A 596 -11.21 7.09 33.70
C TYR A 596 -11.58 6.90 35.19
N ASP A 597 -12.45 7.71 35.74
CA ASP A 597 -12.77 7.69 37.16
C ASP A 597 -14.00 6.83 37.45
N ARG A 598 -15.11 7.03 36.74
CA ARG A 598 -16.32 6.20 36.81
C ARG A 598 -17.30 6.51 35.66
N ILE A 599 -18.29 5.64 35.51
CA ILE A 599 -19.43 5.78 34.58
C ILE A 599 -20.71 5.72 35.38
N ASP A 600 -21.63 6.66 35.15
CA ASP A 600 -22.96 6.72 35.81
C ASP A 600 -23.99 7.43 34.89
N ASP A 601 -25.19 7.69 35.39
CA ASP A 601 -26.27 8.38 34.64
C ASP A 601 -25.89 9.78 34.13
N ALA A 602 -24.88 10.45 34.73
CA ALA A 602 -24.39 11.75 34.28
C ALA A 602 -23.41 11.61 33.08
N GLY A 603 -22.92 10.43 32.80
CA GLY A 603 -21.97 10.15 31.72
C GLY A 603 -20.65 9.53 32.18
N LEU A 604 -19.57 9.89 31.51
CA LEU A 604 -18.21 9.41 31.81
C LEU A 604 -17.44 10.47 32.60
N HIS A 605 -17.06 10.14 33.82
CA HIS A 605 -16.19 10.98 34.64
C HIS A 605 -14.73 10.70 34.33
N ILE A 606 -13.99 11.74 33.98
CA ILE A 606 -12.57 11.68 33.64
C ILE A 606 -11.75 12.73 34.36
N THR A 607 -10.47 12.46 34.52
CA THR A 607 -9.46 13.45 34.93
C THR A 607 -8.35 13.51 33.88
N VAL A 608 -7.99 14.74 33.49
CA VAL A 608 -6.86 15.02 32.58
C VAL A 608 -5.92 16.00 33.30
N GLY A 609 -4.70 15.55 33.60
CA GLY A 609 -3.83 16.27 34.52
C GLY A 609 -4.48 16.36 35.93
N ASP A 610 -4.76 17.56 36.42
CA ASP A 610 -5.42 17.81 37.71
C ASP A 610 -6.89 18.23 37.56
N GLU A 611 -7.40 18.28 36.31
CA GLU A 611 -8.78 18.73 36.03
C GLU A 611 -9.70 17.54 35.90
N SER A 612 -10.73 17.46 36.74
CA SER A 612 -11.80 16.47 36.67
C SER A 612 -13.02 17.08 35.98
N THR A 613 -13.60 16.31 35.04
CA THR A 613 -14.80 16.73 34.33
C THR A 613 -15.72 15.53 34.06
N VAL A 614 -16.97 15.82 33.76
CA VAL A 614 -17.94 14.82 33.29
C VAL A 614 -18.18 15.05 31.81
N LEU A 615 -17.92 14.03 30.99
CA LEU A 615 -18.35 13.99 29.60
C LEU A 615 -19.80 13.50 29.60
N GLU A 616 -20.73 14.40 29.31
CA GLU A 616 -22.15 14.09 29.17
C GLU A 616 -22.35 13.31 27.85
N VAL A 617 -22.24 11.98 27.91
CA VAL A 617 -22.36 11.08 26.76
C VAL A 617 -23.51 10.10 26.96
N ASP A 618 -24.13 9.73 25.85
CA ASP A 618 -25.24 8.76 25.81
C ASP A 618 -24.72 7.33 25.76
N THR A 619 -23.51 7.14 25.23
CA THR A 619 -22.88 5.83 25.07
C THR A 619 -21.38 5.88 25.32
N VAL A 620 -20.86 4.87 26.02
CA VAL A 620 -19.43 4.63 26.22
C VAL A 620 -19.05 3.34 25.49
N VAL A 621 -18.12 3.44 24.52
CA VAL A 621 -17.66 2.27 23.73
C VAL A 621 -16.28 1.83 24.22
N LEU A 622 -16.17 0.55 24.60
CA LEU A 622 -14.92 -0.01 25.10
C LEU A 622 -14.05 -0.55 23.96
N CYS A 623 -12.87 0.08 23.80
CA CYS A 623 -11.79 -0.33 22.89
C CYS A 623 -10.47 -0.51 23.67
N THR A 624 -10.53 -1.09 24.86
CA THR A 624 -9.49 -1.06 25.90
C THR A 624 -8.47 -2.20 25.82
N GLY A 625 -8.36 -2.83 24.68
CA GLY A 625 -7.40 -3.91 24.41
C GLY A 625 -8.05 -5.28 24.35
N GLN A 626 -7.21 -6.30 24.25
CA GLN A 626 -7.61 -7.67 23.97
C GLN A 626 -6.83 -8.64 24.85
N ASP A 627 -7.43 -9.79 25.15
CA ASP A 627 -6.79 -10.91 25.85
C ASP A 627 -6.73 -12.14 24.93
N PRO A 628 -5.61 -12.87 24.89
CA PRO A 628 -5.47 -14.09 24.08
C PRO A 628 -6.41 -15.19 24.54
N ARG A 629 -7.05 -15.92 23.62
CA ARG A 629 -7.83 -17.13 23.93
C ARG A 629 -6.94 -18.35 23.88
N ARG A 630 -6.46 -18.83 25.04
CA ARG A 630 -5.51 -19.97 25.17
C ARG A 630 -6.11 -21.22 25.79
N ASP A 631 -7.36 -21.20 26.21
CA ASP A 631 -7.98 -22.33 26.96
C ASP A 631 -7.80 -23.67 26.25
N LEU A 632 -8.04 -23.75 24.95
CA LEU A 632 -7.82 -24.95 24.16
C LEU A 632 -6.35 -25.39 24.11
N TYR A 633 -5.45 -24.44 23.95
CA TYR A 633 -4.02 -24.72 23.91
C TYR A 633 -3.50 -25.29 25.22
N GLU A 634 -3.94 -24.73 26.35
CA GLU A 634 -3.59 -25.21 27.69
C GLU A 634 -4.17 -26.61 27.95
N ALA A 635 -5.42 -26.86 27.51
CA ALA A 635 -6.03 -28.19 27.59
C ALA A 635 -5.28 -29.23 26.75
N LEU A 636 -4.83 -28.90 25.55
CA LEU A 636 -4.03 -29.79 24.69
C LEU A 636 -2.68 -30.13 25.33
N LEU A 637 -2.00 -29.14 25.91
CA LEU A 637 -0.72 -29.35 26.60
C LEU A 637 -0.90 -30.28 27.82
N ALA A 638 -2.03 -30.16 28.54
CA ALA A 638 -2.33 -31.00 29.68
C ALA A 638 -2.53 -32.48 29.30
N THR A 639 -2.97 -32.76 28.07
CA THR A 639 -3.09 -34.15 27.53
C THR A 639 -1.79 -34.65 26.88
N GLY A 640 -0.72 -33.81 26.81
CA GLY A 640 0.52 -34.15 26.14
C GLY A 640 0.46 -34.04 24.62
N THR A 641 -0.59 -33.42 24.06
CA THR A 641 -0.76 -33.22 22.61
C THR A 641 0.18 -32.14 22.13
N LYS A 642 0.93 -32.40 21.05
CA LYS A 642 1.74 -31.40 20.39
C LYS A 642 0.83 -30.36 19.74
N ALA A 643 0.92 -29.13 20.18
CA ALA A 643 0.11 -28.03 19.66
C ALA A 643 0.98 -26.79 19.39
N HIS A 644 0.58 -26.02 18.37
CA HIS A 644 1.18 -24.75 17.99
C HIS A 644 0.20 -23.61 18.25
N LEU A 645 0.70 -22.48 18.69
CA LEU A 645 -0.11 -21.30 19.00
C LEU A 645 0.25 -20.17 18.02
N ILE A 646 -0.75 -19.60 17.31
CA ILE A 646 -0.54 -18.55 16.34
C ILE A 646 -1.57 -17.42 16.43
N GLY A 647 -1.24 -16.27 15.82
CA GLY A 647 -2.13 -15.12 15.71
C GLY A 647 -2.43 -14.45 17.05
N GLY A 648 -3.67 -14.04 17.24
CA GLY A 648 -4.12 -13.37 18.47
C GLY A 648 -4.08 -14.27 19.71
N ALA A 649 -4.22 -15.58 19.55
CA ALA A 649 -4.10 -16.56 20.63
C ALA A 649 -2.67 -16.63 21.18
N ASP A 650 -1.67 -16.41 20.34
CA ASP A 650 -0.26 -16.29 20.77
C ASP A 650 0.00 -14.93 21.44
N VAL A 651 -0.22 -13.85 20.73
CA VAL A 651 0.03 -12.48 21.22
C VAL A 651 -1.10 -11.55 20.83
N ALA A 652 -1.72 -10.90 21.82
CA ALA A 652 -2.81 -9.93 21.64
C ALA A 652 -2.32 -8.45 21.59
N ALA A 653 -1.00 -8.21 21.53
CA ALA A 653 -0.43 -6.85 21.65
C ALA A 653 -0.80 -5.94 20.48
N GLU A 654 -0.86 -6.48 19.27
CA GLU A 654 -1.28 -5.80 18.04
C GLU A 654 -2.20 -6.74 17.28
N LEU A 655 -3.48 -6.40 17.18
CA LEU A 655 -4.41 -7.11 16.30
C LEU A 655 -4.15 -6.64 14.88
N ASP A 656 -3.25 -7.32 14.23
CA ASP A 656 -2.69 -6.98 12.94
C ASP A 656 -2.77 -8.22 12.03
N ALA A 657 -3.57 -8.13 10.97
CA ALA A 657 -3.71 -9.20 9.99
C ALA A 657 -2.38 -9.54 9.31
N LYS A 658 -1.47 -8.57 9.18
CA LYS A 658 -0.11 -8.76 8.65
C LYS A 658 0.66 -9.79 9.46
N ARG A 659 0.74 -9.61 10.79
CA ARG A 659 1.42 -10.55 11.69
C ARG A 659 0.71 -11.91 11.71
N ALA A 660 -0.61 -11.90 11.75
CA ALA A 660 -1.42 -13.12 11.80
C ALA A 660 -1.21 -14.00 10.55
N ILE A 661 -1.31 -13.44 9.36
CA ILE A 661 -1.11 -14.14 8.08
C ILE A 661 0.34 -14.62 7.97
N LYS A 662 1.31 -13.77 8.30
CA LYS A 662 2.73 -14.14 8.26
C LYS A 662 3.02 -15.32 9.17
N GLN A 663 2.61 -15.27 10.42
CA GLN A 663 2.84 -16.34 11.42
C GLN A 663 2.19 -17.66 10.98
N GLY A 664 0.98 -17.62 10.42
CA GLY A 664 0.31 -18.79 9.88
C GLY A 664 1.07 -19.42 8.70
N THR A 665 1.55 -18.60 7.78
CA THR A 665 2.34 -19.04 6.62
C THR A 665 3.70 -19.60 7.03
N GLU A 666 4.42 -18.94 7.96
CA GLU A 666 5.72 -19.39 8.48
C GLU A 666 5.61 -20.72 9.22
N LEU A 667 4.58 -20.88 10.07
CA LEU A 667 4.33 -22.15 10.73
C LEU A 667 4.10 -23.25 9.70
N ALA A 668 3.20 -23.02 8.73
CA ALA A 668 2.91 -24.01 7.70
C ALA A 668 4.16 -24.38 6.88
N ALA A 669 5.05 -23.43 6.59
CA ALA A 669 6.30 -23.70 5.90
C ALA A 669 7.24 -24.62 6.71
N ALA A 670 7.13 -24.60 8.04
CA ALA A 670 7.96 -25.39 8.95
C ALA A 670 7.38 -26.77 9.31
N LEU A 671 6.06 -27.04 9.07
CA LEU A 671 5.42 -28.32 9.35
C LEU A 671 5.95 -29.45 8.45
#